data_78041f6e28a6d415ba2c50476b966dc2
#
_entry.id   78041f6e28a6d415ba2c50476b966dc2
#
_cell.length_a   1.000
_cell.length_b   1.000
_cell.length_c   1.000
_cell.angle_alpha   90.00
_cell.angle_beta   90.00
_cell.angle_gamma   90.00
#
_symmetry.space_group_name_H-M   'P 1'
#
loop_
_entity.id
_entity.type
_entity.pdbx_description
1 polymer ?
#
loop_
_entity_poly.entity_id
_entity_poly.type
_entity_poly.pdbx_seq_one_letter_code
_entity_poly.pdbx_strand_id
1 'polypeptide(L)'
;MLNTNKRKKGNVKSRYLSGKHKAILVVTMLVASRMSHAQQVDTIMTMELQPVTITATRSEKNPIDVGRSVTVISNADIKNSGANSLAEFLTMQEGIYVVGGQQNPGSLNNLFMRGANGNQTVIMVDGIRITDPTTTDNSINLSELSLSNVDRIEIVRGSHSTLYGSSAIGGVINILSKKNNEKPGIHTDAELKGGTFNSNGSVLSENVLINYTLKNGFYVNAEMNNSVSKGFNSTTDTVTNLNSYKHPEMSDGSQKLDLIGKLGYNAKNLDMHASFKQVKQSVDIDDGLFQDDDNYIIDFKRNLFTYGASYKFNDKFSVSYYGGMSNMERKAIDDSSQVDNIGTTDHSYFSGKYNGSIASNDLQFNYHIKGIDLVAGGNIYKETMTAQNYYYSTAFGVYESRSNWDSLKINTQTANGFIYADLNGILLNEKLSVLSFGVGGRYVSHSLFGNVFTYEINPSLKLSKEALLYFSNTTGFNAPSLYQLYSPDTDFSSGITRGNKTLKPEESQSFEIGIKLKLNNQFWYSIAYFNTKVKNVVDYVYLWDKSISVDSLSFGDYKGDTYINLGTQYAHGFEFSLTSKITEKLLLSGNLSIVQGKIKYNASAIDTMHTRGNHIQLFSSGSFVTKETESIGLVRRPSTANVFITYTPVKKLALRVDARFAGARSDIYYDSALGPFGALNTVDVEDYTLLDFSARYEIIKGFTAMVRIENIFDRKYTEIRGYATRGRGIYGGVRYSF
;
A
#
# COMPACT_ATOMS: atom_id res chain seq x y z
N MET A 1 42.40 12.09 12.18
CA MET A 1 42.69 10.66 12.39
C MET A 1 41.38 9.95 12.63
N LEU A 2 40.77 9.53 11.58
CA LEU A 2 39.53 8.74 11.60
C LEU A 2 39.92 7.27 11.69
N ASN A 3 39.52 6.63 12.79
CA ASN A 3 39.71 5.22 13.03
C ASN A 3 38.83 4.43 12.05
N THR A 4 39.39 4.04 10.93
CA THR A 4 38.72 3.18 9.93
C THR A 4 38.61 1.79 10.55
N ASN A 5 37.55 1.53 11.28
CA ASN A 5 37.13 0.17 11.53
C ASN A 5 36.77 -0.49 10.17
N LYS A 6 37.79 -1.08 9.56
CA LYS A 6 37.60 -2.01 8.45
C LYS A 6 36.63 -3.10 8.90
N ARG A 7 35.33 -2.91 8.63
CA ARG A 7 34.40 -4.04 8.62
C ARG A 7 34.96 -5.01 7.58
N LYS A 8 35.49 -6.13 8.04
CA LYS A 8 35.88 -7.24 7.17
C LYS A 8 34.74 -7.46 6.19
N LYS A 9 35.05 -7.48 4.89
CA LYS A 9 34.16 -7.98 3.83
C LYS A 9 33.58 -9.31 4.32
N GLY A 10 32.45 -9.27 4.98
CA GLY A 10 31.74 -10.46 5.38
C GLY A 10 31.18 -11.05 4.11
N ASN A 11 31.74 -12.18 3.70
CA ASN A 11 31.22 -12.97 2.61
C ASN A 11 29.69 -13.01 2.71
N VAL A 12 28.99 -12.39 1.76
CA VAL A 12 27.53 -12.43 1.60
C VAL A 12 27.01 -13.88 1.68
N LYS A 13 27.84 -14.86 1.31
CA LYS A 13 27.56 -16.30 1.48
C LYS A 13 27.28 -16.75 2.92
N SER A 14 27.68 -16.03 3.96
CA SER A 14 27.45 -16.45 5.35
C SER A 14 26.17 -15.88 5.99
N ARG A 15 25.52 -14.87 5.40
CA ARG A 15 24.24 -14.34 5.91
C ARG A 15 23.05 -15.27 5.65
N TYR A 16 23.12 -16.11 4.63
CA TYR A 16 21.97 -16.82 4.08
C TYR A 16 21.62 -18.18 4.69
N LEU A 17 22.36 -18.75 5.61
CA LEU A 17 21.97 -20.02 6.27
C LEU A 17 22.78 -20.22 7.58
N SER A 18 22.44 -19.52 8.65
CA SER A 18 22.98 -19.90 9.96
C SER A 18 22.30 -21.17 10.48
N GLY A 19 23.06 -22.08 11.10
CA GLY A 19 22.55 -23.36 11.62
C GLY A 19 21.38 -23.26 12.62
N LYS A 20 21.05 -22.05 13.10
CA LYS A 20 19.89 -21.78 13.97
C LYS A 20 18.55 -21.97 13.26
N HIS A 21 18.45 -21.68 11.95
CA HIS A 21 17.21 -21.87 11.18
C HIS A 21 16.87 -23.34 10.94
N LYS A 22 17.89 -24.21 10.82
CA LYS A 22 17.68 -25.67 10.72
C LYS A 22 17.11 -26.26 12.00
N ALA A 23 17.50 -25.73 13.16
CA ALA A 23 17.00 -26.21 14.45
C ALA A 23 15.52 -25.84 14.69
N ILE A 24 15.08 -24.66 14.23
CA ILE A 24 13.68 -24.21 14.36
C ILE A 24 12.76 -25.07 13.48
N LEU A 25 13.15 -25.36 12.25
CA LEU A 25 12.36 -26.21 11.32
C LEU A 25 12.19 -27.64 11.87
N VAL A 26 13.23 -28.22 12.41
CA VAL A 26 13.22 -29.58 12.99
C VAL A 26 12.38 -29.62 14.27
N VAL A 27 12.45 -28.61 15.12
CA VAL A 27 11.63 -28.52 16.35
C VAL A 27 10.16 -28.36 15.99
N THR A 28 9.82 -27.55 14.99
CA THR A 28 8.43 -27.35 14.53
C THR A 28 7.84 -28.63 13.94
N MET A 29 8.60 -29.38 13.15
CA MET A 29 8.17 -30.69 12.61
C MET A 29 8.04 -31.77 13.69
N LEU A 30 8.91 -31.76 14.70
CA LEU A 30 8.85 -32.72 15.82
C LEU A 30 7.67 -32.44 16.79
N VAL A 31 7.32 -31.19 17.01
CA VAL A 31 6.13 -30.80 17.78
C VAL A 31 4.85 -31.17 17.03
N ALA A 32 4.80 -30.93 15.72
CA ALA A 32 3.66 -31.32 14.87
C ALA A 32 3.43 -32.84 14.81
N SER A 33 4.48 -33.66 14.84
CA SER A 33 4.37 -35.11 14.75
C SER A 33 3.79 -35.82 15.99
N ARG A 34 3.69 -35.13 17.13
CA ARG A 34 3.15 -35.71 18.38
C ARG A 34 1.70 -35.35 18.69
N MET A 35 1.05 -34.52 17.85
CA MET A 35 -0.31 -34.01 18.12
C MET A 35 -1.37 -34.51 17.12
N SER A 36 -1.39 -35.80 16.81
CA SER A 36 -2.38 -36.35 15.88
C SER A 36 -3.69 -36.75 16.58
N HIS A 37 -4.58 -35.76 16.77
CA HIS A 37 -6.04 -35.98 16.88
C HIS A 37 -6.74 -34.96 15.98
N ALA A 38 -7.11 -35.40 14.79
CA ALA A 38 -7.64 -34.54 13.74
C ALA A 38 -9.05 -34.05 14.02
N GLN A 39 -9.22 -32.75 14.17
CA GLN A 39 -10.51 -32.07 14.02
C GLN A 39 -10.70 -31.57 12.57
N GLN A 40 -11.95 -31.30 12.22
CA GLN A 40 -12.41 -30.94 10.90
C GLN A 40 -11.71 -29.67 10.37
N VAL A 41 -10.79 -29.83 9.43
CA VAL A 41 -10.17 -28.72 8.71
C VAL A 41 -10.97 -28.46 7.44
N ASP A 42 -11.13 -27.21 7.08
CA ASP A 42 -11.82 -26.80 5.87
C ASP A 42 -11.27 -27.52 4.64
N THR A 43 -12.17 -28.10 3.86
CA THR A 43 -11.88 -28.64 2.54
C THR A 43 -11.30 -27.53 1.66
N ILE A 44 -10.33 -27.85 0.78
CA ILE A 44 -9.63 -26.89 -0.08
C ILE A 44 -10.55 -25.99 -0.89
N MET A 45 -11.82 -26.36 -1.07
CA MET A 45 -12.82 -25.51 -1.73
C MET A 45 -14.24 -25.76 -1.24
N THR A 46 -14.81 -24.78 -0.63
CA THR A 46 -16.19 -24.40 -0.88
C THR A 46 -16.18 -23.27 -1.90
N MET A 47 -16.56 -23.54 -3.14
CA MET A 47 -16.89 -22.50 -4.15
C MET A 47 -18.23 -21.85 -3.76
N GLU A 48 -18.40 -21.51 -2.52
CA GLU A 48 -19.56 -20.75 -2.07
C GLU A 48 -19.22 -19.28 -2.17
N LEU A 49 -19.96 -18.57 -3.00
CA LEU A 49 -20.07 -17.12 -2.92
C LEU A 49 -20.80 -16.78 -1.62
N GLN A 50 -20.12 -16.98 -0.49
CA GLN A 50 -20.70 -16.73 0.83
C GLN A 50 -21.03 -15.25 0.98
N PRO A 51 -22.14 -14.90 1.64
CA PRO A 51 -22.39 -13.52 2.04
C PRO A 51 -21.33 -13.11 3.08
N VAL A 52 -20.27 -12.46 2.60
CA VAL A 52 -19.23 -11.89 3.46
C VAL A 52 -19.75 -10.56 3.97
N THR A 53 -19.80 -10.40 5.27
CA THR A 53 -20.19 -9.14 5.89
C THR A 53 -19.03 -8.14 5.78
N ILE A 54 -19.30 -6.93 5.26
CA ILE A 54 -18.33 -5.85 5.15
C ILE A 54 -18.31 -5.05 6.44
N THR A 55 -17.12 -4.77 6.95
CA THR A 55 -16.89 -3.82 8.05
C THR A 55 -16.25 -2.50 7.57
N ALA A 56 -15.80 -2.46 6.32
CA ALA A 56 -15.21 -1.26 5.71
C ALA A 56 -16.20 -0.09 5.53
N THR A 57 -17.48 -0.26 5.83
CA THR A 57 -18.47 0.82 5.98
C THR A 57 -18.69 1.21 7.44
N ARG A 58 -17.84 0.74 8.35
CA ARG A 58 -17.94 0.86 9.81
C ARG A 58 -19.22 0.23 10.41
N SER A 59 -20.00 -0.47 9.59
CA SER A 59 -21.17 -1.28 10.00
C SER A 59 -21.17 -2.59 9.22
N GLU A 60 -21.70 -3.64 9.81
CA GLU A 60 -21.80 -4.95 9.15
C GLU A 60 -22.91 -4.93 8.09
N LYS A 61 -22.55 -5.04 6.80
CA LYS A 61 -23.49 -5.05 5.67
C LYS A 61 -23.13 -6.10 4.63
N ASN A 62 -24.14 -6.55 3.88
CA ASN A 62 -23.88 -7.36 2.70
C ASN A 62 -23.35 -6.47 1.54
N PRO A 63 -22.31 -6.87 0.80
CA PRO A 63 -21.76 -6.11 -0.32
C PRO A 63 -22.77 -5.61 -1.34
N ILE A 64 -23.83 -6.40 -1.61
CA ILE A 64 -24.89 -6.01 -2.55
C ILE A 64 -25.74 -4.84 -2.03
N ASP A 65 -25.81 -4.64 -0.72
CA ASP A 65 -26.66 -3.60 -0.11
C ASP A 65 -25.91 -2.27 0.11
N VAL A 66 -24.64 -2.21 -0.24
CA VAL A 66 -23.80 -1.03 -0.04
C VAL A 66 -23.83 -0.15 -1.29
N GLY A 67 -24.31 1.08 -1.17
CA GLY A 67 -24.42 2.07 -2.26
C GLY A 67 -23.09 2.70 -2.67
N ARG A 68 -22.03 1.90 -2.87
CA ARG A 68 -20.70 2.32 -3.33
C ARG A 68 -19.90 1.11 -3.82
N SER A 69 -18.78 1.35 -4.54
CA SER A 69 -17.86 0.27 -4.96
C SER A 69 -17.14 -0.33 -3.77
N VAL A 70 -17.38 -1.61 -3.54
CA VAL A 70 -16.70 -2.39 -2.49
C VAL A 70 -16.33 -3.76 -3.03
N THR A 71 -15.12 -4.21 -2.74
CA THR A 71 -14.65 -5.58 -3.00
C THR A 71 -14.25 -6.24 -1.68
N VAL A 72 -14.69 -7.47 -1.49
CA VAL A 72 -14.26 -8.31 -0.36
C VAL A 72 -13.52 -9.51 -0.92
N ILE A 73 -12.32 -9.70 -0.45
CA ILE A 73 -11.42 -10.74 -0.90
C ILE A 73 -11.21 -11.68 0.29
N SER A 74 -11.60 -12.93 0.13
CA SER A 74 -11.48 -13.95 1.18
C SER A 74 -10.06 -14.49 1.32
N ASN A 75 -9.76 -15.12 2.45
CA ASN A 75 -8.52 -15.87 2.65
C ASN A 75 -8.33 -16.99 1.59
N ALA A 76 -9.43 -17.59 1.12
CA ALA A 76 -9.40 -18.59 0.06
C ALA A 76 -8.91 -18.00 -1.28
N ASP A 77 -9.39 -16.79 -1.64
CA ASP A 77 -8.97 -16.11 -2.86
C ASP A 77 -7.48 -15.72 -2.80
N ILE A 78 -7.02 -15.22 -1.64
CA ILE A 78 -5.61 -14.90 -1.40
C ILE A 78 -4.74 -16.15 -1.58
N LYS A 79 -5.12 -17.25 -0.94
CA LYS A 79 -4.40 -18.53 -1.02
C LYS A 79 -4.40 -19.11 -2.44
N ASN A 80 -5.53 -19.01 -3.15
CA ASN A 80 -5.66 -19.57 -4.49
C ASN A 80 -4.88 -18.75 -5.54
N SER A 81 -4.65 -17.45 -5.33
CA SER A 81 -3.83 -16.64 -6.22
C SER A 81 -2.36 -17.07 -6.25
N GLY A 82 -1.87 -17.66 -5.16
CA GLY A 82 -0.47 -18.03 -5.02
C GLY A 82 0.49 -16.82 -4.97
N ALA A 83 -0.03 -15.59 -4.87
CA ALA A 83 0.77 -14.37 -4.83
C ALA A 83 1.86 -14.43 -3.74
N ASN A 84 3.02 -13.87 -4.04
CA ASN A 84 4.17 -13.88 -3.14
C ASN A 84 4.17 -12.69 -2.17
N SER A 85 3.47 -11.61 -2.51
CA SER A 85 3.42 -10.37 -1.73
C SER A 85 2.05 -9.72 -1.79
N LEU A 86 1.77 -8.82 -0.82
CA LEU A 86 0.56 -8.01 -0.82
C LEU A 86 0.53 -7.06 -2.03
N ALA A 87 1.67 -6.48 -2.43
CA ALA A 87 1.79 -5.60 -3.57
C ALA A 87 1.38 -6.30 -4.88
N GLU A 88 1.91 -7.49 -5.12
CA GLU A 88 1.52 -8.32 -6.26
C GLU A 88 0.03 -8.66 -6.22
N PHE A 89 -0.48 -9.09 -5.08
CA PHE A 89 -1.89 -9.44 -4.91
C PHE A 89 -2.84 -8.27 -5.16
N LEU A 90 -2.50 -7.08 -4.67
CA LEU A 90 -3.32 -5.88 -4.87
C LEU A 90 -3.34 -5.42 -6.33
N THR A 91 -2.26 -5.62 -7.09
CA THR A 91 -2.23 -5.33 -8.55
C THR A 91 -3.25 -6.17 -9.34
N MET A 92 -3.65 -7.34 -8.83
CA MET A 92 -4.69 -8.17 -9.44
C MET A 92 -6.12 -7.66 -9.15
N GLN A 93 -6.27 -6.59 -8.35
CA GLN A 93 -7.58 -6.10 -7.94
C GLN A 93 -8.05 -4.94 -8.82
N GLU A 94 -9.36 -4.85 -8.97
CA GLU A 94 -10.05 -3.79 -9.71
C GLU A 94 -9.66 -2.40 -9.17
N GLY A 95 -9.29 -1.47 -10.06
CA GLY A 95 -9.01 -0.08 -9.72
C GLY A 95 -7.68 0.17 -9.02
N ILE A 96 -6.85 -0.85 -8.86
CA ILE A 96 -5.56 -0.75 -8.17
C ILE A 96 -4.41 -1.14 -9.12
N TYR A 97 -3.34 -0.36 -9.07
CA TYR A 97 -2.07 -0.69 -9.68
C TYR A 97 -0.94 -0.40 -8.69
N VAL A 98 -0.05 -1.36 -8.48
CA VAL A 98 1.12 -1.19 -7.60
C VAL A 98 2.37 -1.23 -8.45
N VAL A 99 3.06 -0.11 -8.53
CA VAL A 99 4.35 0.01 -9.20
C VAL A 99 5.44 -0.52 -8.28
N GLY A 100 6.36 -1.30 -8.80
CA GLY A 100 7.40 -1.99 -8.02
C GLY A 100 6.96 -3.33 -7.42
N GLY A 101 5.70 -3.74 -7.65
CA GLY A 101 5.17 -5.00 -7.16
C GLY A 101 5.81 -6.25 -7.79
N GLN A 102 6.36 -6.10 -8.98
CA GLN A 102 7.03 -7.17 -9.74
C GLN A 102 8.56 -7.02 -9.81
N GLN A 103 9.14 -6.13 -9.02
CA GLN A 103 10.58 -6.01 -8.82
C GLN A 103 11.10 -7.01 -7.80
N ASN A 104 12.30 -6.82 -7.29
CA ASN A 104 12.87 -7.64 -6.22
C ASN A 104 11.94 -7.66 -4.99
N PRO A 105 11.80 -8.79 -4.31
CA PRO A 105 11.09 -8.85 -3.04
C PRO A 105 11.70 -7.86 -2.04
N GLY A 106 10.85 -7.02 -1.43
CA GLY A 106 11.29 -6.00 -0.49
C GLY A 106 11.51 -4.61 -1.09
N SER A 107 11.65 -4.48 -2.40
CA SER A 107 11.80 -3.18 -3.08
C SER A 107 10.71 -2.19 -2.71
N LEU A 108 11.02 -0.92 -2.85
CA LEU A 108 10.05 0.16 -2.68
C LEU A 108 8.91 0.01 -3.70
N ASN A 109 7.71 0.19 -3.25
CA ASN A 109 6.54 0.12 -4.12
C ASN A 109 5.57 1.26 -3.82
N ASN A 110 4.81 1.64 -4.83
CA ASN A 110 3.81 2.70 -4.71
C ASN A 110 2.47 2.23 -5.25
N LEU A 111 1.42 2.42 -4.46
CA LEU A 111 0.06 2.03 -4.80
C LEU A 111 -0.68 3.20 -5.42
N PHE A 112 -1.35 2.94 -6.53
CA PHE A 112 -2.29 3.87 -7.17
C PHE A 112 -3.69 3.27 -7.17
N MET A 113 -4.68 4.06 -6.75
CA MET A 113 -6.08 3.66 -6.75
C MET A 113 -6.93 4.72 -7.46
N ARG A 114 -7.58 4.37 -8.57
CA ARG A 114 -8.41 5.29 -9.37
C ARG A 114 -7.69 6.60 -9.73
N GLY A 115 -6.40 6.54 -9.98
CA GLY A 115 -5.56 7.70 -10.29
C GLY A 115 -5.03 8.47 -9.07
N ALA A 116 -5.49 8.18 -7.86
CA ALA A 116 -4.94 8.74 -6.63
C ALA A 116 -3.59 8.11 -6.28
N ASN A 117 -2.73 8.88 -5.62
CA ASN A 117 -1.41 8.46 -5.14
C ASN A 117 -1.51 7.55 -3.90
N GLY A 118 -0.39 6.91 -3.52
CA GLY A 118 -0.31 6.06 -2.33
C GLY A 118 -0.67 6.78 -1.04
N ASN A 119 -0.20 8.01 -0.85
CA ASN A 119 -0.52 8.86 0.29
C ASN A 119 -2.00 9.33 0.33
N GLN A 120 -2.73 9.16 -0.75
CA GLN A 120 -4.16 9.47 -0.88
C GLN A 120 -5.04 8.22 -0.72
N THR A 121 -4.48 7.08 -0.32
CA THR A 121 -5.18 5.81 -0.07
C THR A 121 -4.90 5.33 1.35
N VAL A 122 -5.96 5.13 2.13
CA VAL A 122 -5.83 4.63 3.51
C VAL A 122 -5.62 3.13 3.52
N ILE A 123 -4.55 2.69 4.17
CA ILE A 123 -4.32 1.28 4.49
C ILE A 123 -4.55 1.07 5.97
N MET A 124 -5.35 0.06 6.31
CA MET A 124 -5.69 -0.31 7.68
C MET A 124 -5.34 -1.77 7.94
N VAL A 125 -4.93 -2.06 9.16
CA VAL A 125 -4.77 -3.42 9.68
C VAL A 125 -5.59 -3.54 10.96
N ASP A 126 -6.56 -4.45 10.98
CA ASP A 126 -7.48 -4.66 12.10
C ASP A 126 -8.17 -3.37 12.59
N GLY A 127 -8.54 -2.49 11.65
CA GLY A 127 -9.21 -1.22 11.94
C GLY A 127 -8.26 -0.07 12.35
N ILE A 128 -6.96 -0.31 12.49
CA ILE A 128 -5.96 0.71 12.80
C ILE A 128 -5.30 1.18 11.50
N ARG A 129 -5.28 2.50 11.29
CA ARG A 129 -4.63 3.13 10.16
C ARG A 129 -3.11 2.97 10.24
N ILE A 130 -2.52 2.55 9.15
CA ILE A 130 -1.07 2.39 8.99
C ILE A 130 -0.57 3.43 7.98
N THR A 131 0.32 4.32 8.43
CA THR A 131 1.06 5.30 7.61
C THR A 131 2.54 5.26 7.98
N ASP A 132 3.36 5.94 7.21
CA ASP A 132 4.81 6.00 7.48
C ASP A 132 5.33 7.44 7.43
N PRO A 133 5.39 8.17 8.56
CA PRO A 133 5.93 9.52 8.61
C PRO A 133 7.44 9.59 8.34
N THR A 134 8.14 8.47 8.17
CA THR A 134 9.56 8.45 7.77
C THR A 134 9.77 8.53 6.26
N THR A 135 8.69 8.62 5.49
CA THR A 135 8.70 8.83 4.04
C THR A 135 8.31 10.27 3.69
N THR A 136 8.61 10.70 2.48
CA THR A 136 8.37 12.09 2.03
C THR A 136 6.90 12.48 2.03
N ASP A 137 5.99 11.54 1.82
CA ASP A 137 4.56 11.77 1.62
C ASP A 137 3.65 10.94 2.55
N ASN A 138 4.19 10.28 3.57
CA ASN A 138 3.50 9.37 4.48
C ASN A 138 3.00 8.06 3.84
N SER A 139 3.40 7.74 2.60
CA SER A 139 3.06 6.46 1.96
C SER A 139 3.71 5.29 2.68
N ILE A 140 2.98 4.19 2.80
CA ILE A 140 3.51 2.94 3.32
C ILE A 140 4.10 2.09 2.17
N ASN A 141 5.24 1.46 2.41
CA ASN A 141 5.73 0.40 1.54
C ASN A 141 4.96 -0.90 1.83
N LEU A 142 4.21 -1.42 0.84
CA LEU A 142 3.40 -2.63 1.01
C LEU A 142 4.24 -3.88 1.31
N SER A 143 5.55 -3.85 1.03
CA SER A 143 6.47 -4.95 1.39
C SER A 143 6.56 -5.19 2.90
N GLU A 144 6.22 -4.18 3.73
CA GLU A 144 6.13 -4.28 5.18
C GLU A 144 4.98 -5.19 5.65
N LEU A 145 3.95 -5.35 4.82
CA LEU A 145 2.74 -6.12 5.16
C LEU A 145 2.81 -7.53 4.60
N SER A 146 2.39 -8.51 5.41
CA SER A 146 2.38 -9.92 5.03
C SER A 146 0.96 -10.39 4.70
N LEU A 147 0.85 -11.35 3.78
CA LEU A 147 -0.40 -12.04 3.44
C LEU A 147 -0.70 -13.25 4.36
N SER A 148 0.22 -13.65 5.22
CA SER A 148 0.16 -14.95 5.95
C SER A 148 -1.04 -15.08 6.88
N ASN A 149 -1.34 -14.07 7.67
CA ASN A 149 -2.40 -14.07 8.68
C ASN A 149 -3.64 -13.27 8.26
N VAL A 150 -3.85 -13.08 6.97
CA VAL A 150 -5.01 -12.32 6.48
C VAL A 150 -6.23 -13.24 6.44
N ASP A 151 -7.31 -12.82 7.09
CA ASP A 151 -8.64 -13.44 6.98
C ASP A 151 -9.35 -12.97 5.71
N ARG A 152 -9.39 -11.66 5.52
CA ARG A 152 -9.93 -11.03 4.32
C ARG A 152 -9.36 -9.63 4.13
N ILE A 153 -9.47 -9.14 2.90
CA ILE A 153 -9.16 -7.75 2.54
C ILE A 153 -10.45 -7.11 2.05
N GLU A 154 -10.80 -5.96 2.62
CA GLU A 154 -11.94 -5.16 2.19
C GLU A 154 -11.44 -3.89 1.51
N ILE A 155 -11.83 -3.67 0.25
CA ILE A 155 -11.43 -2.51 -0.55
C ILE A 155 -12.66 -1.66 -0.80
N VAL A 156 -12.65 -0.41 -0.33
CA VAL A 156 -13.68 0.60 -0.62
C VAL A 156 -13.05 1.67 -1.49
N ARG A 157 -13.60 1.92 -2.67
CA ARG A 157 -13.03 2.84 -3.66
C ARG A 157 -13.76 4.18 -3.66
N GLY A 158 -13.00 5.25 -4.00
CA GLY A 158 -13.46 6.63 -4.00
C GLY A 158 -13.20 7.36 -2.70
N SER A 159 -13.60 8.64 -2.61
CA SER A 159 -13.34 9.45 -1.42
C SER A 159 -14.19 9.03 -0.23
N HIS A 160 -13.56 8.61 0.85
CA HIS A 160 -14.22 8.13 2.08
C HIS A 160 -13.70 8.83 3.34
N SER A 161 -13.22 10.07 3.21
CA SER A 161 -12.71 10.83 4.35
C SER A 161 -13.77 11.09 5.43
N THR A 162 -15.05 11.04 5.10
CA THR A 162 -16.16 11.13 6.07
C THR A 162 -16.09 10.01 7.12
N LEU A 163 -15.80 8.77 6.73
CA LEU A 163 -15.70 7.65 7.66
C LEU A 163 -14.26 7.43 8.17
N TYR A 164 -13.24 7.73 7.36
CA TYR A 164 -11.85 7.32 7.63
C TYR A 164 -10.87 8.47 7.85
N GLY A 165 -11.28 9.73 7.62
CA GLY A 165 -10.44 10.91 7.83
C GLY A 165 -9.48 11.18 6.68
N SER A 166 -8.35 11.83 6.97
CA SER A 166 -7.35 12.23 5.97
C SER A 166 -6.88 11.05 5.10
N SER A 167 -6.41 11.33 3.89
CA SER A 167 -5.82 10.37 2.93
C SER A 167 -6.79 9.35 2.30
N ALA A 168 -8.10 9.40 2.60
CA ALA A 168 -9.07 8.51 1.98
C ALA A 168 -9.68 9.13 0.71
N ILE A 169 -8.84 9.60 -0.22
CA ILE A 169 -9.25 10.18 -1.52
C ILE A 169 -9.44 9.07 -2.57
N GLY A 170 -8.45 8.20 -2.75
CA GLY A 170 -8.51 7.06 -3.66
C GLY A 170 -9.41 5.94 -3.13
N GLY A 171 -9.36 5.75 -1.82
CA GLY A 171 -10.13 4.71 -1.14
C GLY A 171 -9.51 4.24 0.17
N VAL A 172 -10.00 3.08 0.62
CA VAL A 172 -9.56 2.41 1.84
C VAL A 172 -9.31 0.94 1.55
N ILE A 173 -8.17 0.44 1.97
CA ILE A 173 -7.82 -0.99 1.97
C ILE A 173 -7.73 -1.44 3.43
N ASN A 174 -8.71 -2.21 3.88
CA ASN A 174 -8.77 -2.73 5.24
C ASN A 174 -8.36 -4.20 5.26
N ILE A 175 -7.22 -4.50 5.85
CA ILE A 175 -6.66 -5.85 5.98
C ILE A 175 -7.07 -6.36 7.35
N LEU A 176 -7.85 -7.42 7.38
CA LEU A 176 -8.33 -8.03 8.60
C LEU A 176 -7.57 -9.33 8.86
N SER A 177 -6.95 -9.42 10.03
CA SER A 177 -6.25 -10.63 10.44
C SER A 177 -7.24 -11.71 10.86
N LYS A 178 -6.81 -12.97 10.75
CA LYS A 178 -7.62 -14.11 11.22
C LYS A 178 -8.01 -13.90 12.68
N LYS A 179 -9.30 -14.06 12.94
CA LYS A 179 -9.82 -14.12 14.30
C LYS A 179 -9.41 -15.45 14.94
N ASN A 180 -9.50 -15.52 16.26
CA ASN A 180 -9.33 -16.80 16.95
C ASN A 180 -10.33 -17.83 16.40
N ASN A 181 -9.93 -19.09 16.38
CA ASN A 181 -10.86 -20.17 16.11
C ASN A 181 -11.92 -20.23 17.22
N GLU A 182 -13.18 -20.21 16.84
CA GLU A 182 -14.29 -20.33 17.81
C GLU A 182 -14.26 -21.65 18.59
N LYS A 183 -13.59 -22.67 18.03
CA LYS A 183 -13.43 -23.98 18.69
C LYS A 183 -12.27 -23.94 19.68
N PRO A 184 -12.51 -24.33 20.96
CA PRO A 184 -11.43 -24.47 21.93
C PRO A 184 -10.39 -25.50 21.48
N GLY A 185 -9.11 -25.21 21.72
CA GLY A 185 -8.01 -26.08 21.39
C GLY A 185 -6.82 -25.33 20.79
N ILE A 186 -5.84 -26.09 20.36
CA ILE A 186 -4.66 -25.58 19.64
C ILE A 186 -4.93 -25.72 18.15
N HIS A 187 -4.70 -24.63 17.41
CA HIS A 187 -4.76 -24.59 15.95
C HIS A 187 -3.44 -24.03 15.43
N THR A 188 -2.83 -24.76 14.50
CA THR A 188 -1.54 -24.40 13.91
C THR A 188 -1.68 -24.28 12.41
N ASP A 189 -1.03 -23.27 11.85
CA ASP A 189 -0.88 -23.07 10.41
C ASP A 189 0.60 -22.83 10.12
N ALA A 190 1.25 -23.75 9.40
CA ALA A 190 2.66 -23.65 9.06
C ALA A 190 2.81 -23.76 7.55
N GLU A 191 3.55 -22.85 6.93
CA GLU A 191 3.82 -22.81 5.51
C GLU A 191 5.30 -22.60 5.24
N LEU A 192 5.85 -23.41 4.34
CA LEU A 192 7.17 -23.24 3.76
C LEU A 192 7.02 -23.09 2.25
N LYS A 193 7.51 -22.01 1.69
CA LYS A 193 7.47 -21.70 0.27
C LYS A 193 8.84 -21.23 -0.20
N GLY A 194 9.32 -21.77 -1.31
CA GLY A 194 10.58 -21.37 -1.93
C GLY A 194 10.44 -21.34 -3.43
N GLY A 195 11.32 -20.60 -4.10
CA GLY A 195 11.33 -20.53 -5.56
C GLY A 195 12.51 -19.80 -6.11
N THR A 196 12.60 -19.83 -7.44
CA THR A 196 13.61 -19.12 -8.23
C THR A 196 12.91 -18.28 -9.29
N PHE A 197 13.52 -17.18 -9.66
CA PHE A 197 13.05 -16.26 -10.70
C PHE A 197 14.25 -15.62 -11.41
N ASN A 198 14.08 -15.21 -12.66
CA ASN A 198 15.20 -14.83 -13.51
C ASN A 198 16.30 -15.89 -13.52
N SER A 199 17.53 -15.53 -13.85
CA SER A 199 18.67 -16.47 -13.86
C SER A 199 19.22 -16.75 -12.46
N ASN A 200 19.21 -15.77 -11.54
CA ASN A 200 19.93 -15.83 -10.25
C ASN A 200 19.06 -15.55 -9.02
N GLY A 201 17.86 -15.04 -9.20
CA GLY A 201 16.96 -14.70 -8.08
C GLY A 201 16.41 -15.95 -7.40
N SER A 202 16.28 -15.88 -6.07
CA SER A 202 15.63 -16.92 -5.28
C SER A 202 14.95 -16.32 -4.06
N VAL A 203 13.93 -17.00 -3.56
CA VAL A 203 13.22 -16.60 -2.34
C VAL A 203 12.89 -17.82 -1.50
N LEU A 204 12.99 -17.68 -0.18
CA LEU A 204 12.49 -18.62 0.81
C LEU A 204 11.60 -17.86 1.79
N SER A 205 10.39 -18.37 2.00
CA SER A 205 9.44 -17.81 2.96
C SER A 205 8.97 -18.91 3.92
N GLU A 206 8.96 -18.57 5.20
CA GLU A 206 8.57 -19.46 6.31
C GLU A 206 7.50 -18.72 7.13
N ASN A 207 6.35 -19.35 7.32
CA ASN A 207 5.29 -18.82 8.17
C ASN A 207 4.86 -19.88 9.17
N VAL A 208 4.69 -19.48 10.42
CA VAL A 208 4.13 -20.32 11.49
C VAL A 208 3.17 -19.48 12.32
N LEU A 209 1.92 -19.91 12.39
CA LEU A 209 0.88 -19.35 13.26
C LEU A 209 0.41 -20.42 14.24
N ILE A 210 0.43 -20.13 15.52
CA ILE A 210 -0.13 -20.95 16.58
C ILE A 210 -1.22 -20.15 17.28
N ASN A 211 -2.41 -20.72 17.35
CA ASN A 211 -3.56 -20.17 18.05
C ASN A 211 -4.01 -21.16 19.13
N TYR A 212 -4.15 -20.70 20.35
CA TYR A 212 -4.72 -21.46 21.46
C TYR A 212 -5.95 -20.77 22.00
N THR A 213 -7.11 -21.45 21.93
CA THR A 213 -8.39 -20.93 22.40
C THR A 213 -8.90 -21.79 23.57
N LEU A 214 -9.22 -21.12 24.69
CA LEU A 214 -9.79 -21.74 25.87
C LEU A 214 -11.32 -21.83 25.74
N LYS A 215 -11.94 -22.77 26.46
CA LYS A 215 -13.42 -22.95 26.50
C LYS A 215 -14.17 -21.72 27.01
N ASN A 216 -13.54 -20.89 27.81
CA ASN A 216 -14.12 -19.67 28.36
C ASN A 216 -14.00 -18.45 27.43
N GLY A 217 -13.45 -18.62 26.22
CA GLY A 217 -13.34 -17.56 25.24
C GLY A 217 -12.00 -16.79 25.25
N PHE A 218 -11.10 -17.03 26.20
CA PHE A 218 -9.74 -16.49 26.12
C PHE A 218 -8.94 -17.16 25.01
N TYR A 219 -8.11 -16.37 24.32
CA TYR A 219 -7.22 -16.89 23.28
C TYR A 219 -5.87 -16.19 23.25
N VAL A 220 -4.87 -16.90 22.74
CA VAL A 220 -3.51 -16.39 22.49
C VAL A 220 -3.08 -16.84 21.10
N ASN A 221 -2.59 -15.90 20.29
CA ASN A 221 -1.99 -16.18 18.99
C ASN A 221 -0.52 -15.76 19.02
N ALA A 222 0.33 -16.59 18.41
CA ALA A 222 1.72 -16.27 18.13
C ALA A 222 2.01 -16.57 16.68
N GLU A 223 2.65 -15.63 15.98
CA GLU A 223 3.00 -15.76 14.57
C GLU A 223 4.43 -15.32 14.33
N MET A 224 5.12 -16.08 13.49
CA MET A 224 6.40 -15.72 12.90
C MET A 224 6.28 -15.83 11.38
N ASN A 225 6.72 -14.80 10.67
CA ASN A 225 6.85 -14.79 9.24
C ASN A 225 8.26 -14.33 8.87
N ASN A 226 9.03 -15.18 8.23
CA ASN A 226 10.38 -14.90 7.77
C ASN A 226 10.42 -15.04 6.25
N SER A 227 11.05 -14.10 5.57
CA SER A 227 11.28 -14.15 4.12
C SER A 227 12.68 -13.66 3.80
N VAL A 228 13.41 -14.44 3.03
CA VAL A 228 14.76 -14.10 2.55
C VAL A 228 14.78 -14.26 1.05
N SER A 229 15.23 -13.23 0.34
CA SER A 229 15.43 -13.24 -1.10
C SER A 229 16.87 -12.91 -1.42
N LYS A 230 17.47 -13.68 -2.34
CA LYS A 230 18.74 -13.30 -2.93
C LYS A 230 18.57 -12.13 -3.91
N GLY A 231 17.37 -12.03 -4.52
CA GLY A 231 17.09 -11.01 -5.54
C GLY A 231 17.83 -11.28 -6.88
N PHE A 232 17.79 -10.29 -7.71
CA PHE A 232 18.53 -10.16 -8.97
C PHE A 232 18.98 -8.70 -9.09
N ASN A 233 19.91 -8.36 -9.99
CA ASN A 233 20.27 -6.98 -10.23
C ASN A 233 19.06 -6.21 -10.76
N SER A 234 18.60 -5.19 -10.02
CA SER A 234 17.38 -4.44 -10.31
C SER A 234 17.55 -3.44 -11.41
N THR A 235 18.75 -2.90 -11.63
CA THR A 235 18.98 -1.96 -12.73
C THR A 235 19.44 -2.69 -13.96
N THR A 236 18.88 -2.32 -15.11
CA THR A 236 19.34 -2.78 -16.42
C THR A 236 20.12 -1.65 -17.06
N ASP A 237 21.41 -1.85 -17.23
CA ASP A 237 22.21 -0.96 -18.05
C ASP A 237 21.93 -1.23 -19.53
N THR A 238 20.93 -0.54 -20.09
CA THR A 238 20.68 -0.52 -21.54
C THR A 238 21.31 0.70 -22.21
N VAL A 239 21.79 1.64 -21.42
CA VAL A 239 22.50 2.83 -21.87
C VAL A 239 23.93 2.67 -21.37
N THR A 240 24.91 2.72 -22.25
CA THR A 240 26.32 2.87 -21.91
C THR A 240 26.54 4.19 -21.15
N ASN A 241 25.98 4.27 -19.97
CA ASN A 241 26.24 5.36 -19.05
C ASN A 241 27.57 5.04 -18.37
N LEU A 242 28.57 5.87 -18.61
CA LEU A 242 29.92 5.74 -18.06
C LEU A 242 29.92 5.77 -16.50
N ASN A 243 28.80 6.17 -15.91
CA ASN A 243 28.64 6.28 -14.47
C ASN A 243 27.86 5.10 -13.84
N SER A 244 27.47 4.07 -14.60
CA SER A 244 26.85 2.90 -13.97
C SER A 244 27.91 1.96 -13.42
N TYR A 245 27.80 1.67 -12.15
CA TYR A 245 28.63 0.68 -11.48
C TYR A 245 28.15 -0.70 -11.90
N LYS A 246 28.91 -1.40 -12.75
CA LYS A 246 28.53 -2.71 -13.28
C LYS A 246 29.16 -3.81 -12.45
N HIS A 247 28.38 -4.37 -11.57
CA HIS A 247 28.67 -5.67 -10.96
C HIS A 247 27.55 -6.65 -11.31
N PRO A 248 27.50 -7.18 -12.55
CA PRO A 248 26.39 -8.05 -13.02
C PRO A 248 26.23 -9.35 -12.19
N GLU A 249 27.19 -9.66 -11.33
CA GLU A 249 27.15 -10.78 -10.42
C GLU A 249 26.45 -10.45 -9.09
N MET A 250 26.26 -9.19 -8.76
CA MET A 250 25.60 -8.75 -7.55
C MET A 250 24.09 -8.67 -7.75
N SER A 251 23.35 -8.97 -6.74
CA SER A 251 21.89 -8.99 -6.79
C SER A 251 21.34 -8.35 -5.51
N ASP A 252 20.30 -7.51 -5.69
CA ASP A 252 19.65 -6.77 -4.63
C ASP A 252 18.80 -7.70 -3.79
N GLY A 253 19.35 -8.12 -2.69
CA GLY A 253 18.71 -9.03 -1.78
C GLY A 253 17.76 -8.34 -0.81
N SER A 254 16.97 -9.14 -0.13
CA SER A 254 16.14 -8.65 0.96
C SER A 254 15.95 -9.69 2.05
N GLN A 255 15.76 -9.20 3.26
CA GLN A 255 15.39 -10.01 4.41
C GLN A 255 14.29 -9.33 5.19
N LYS A 256 13.26 -10.10 5.57
CA LYS A 256 12.15 -9.61 6.38
C LYS A 256 11.79 -10.61 7.46
N LEU A 257 11.57 -10.11 8.69
CA LEU A 257 11.06 -10.88 9.82
C LEU A 257 9.90 -10.13 10.47
N ASP A 258 8.72 -10.77 10.50
CA ASP A 258 7.57 -10.33 11.28
C ASP A 258 7.39 -11.26 12.47
N LEU A 259 7.22 -10.67 13.66
CA LEU A 259 6.83 -11.36 14.88
C LEU A 259 5.54 -10.75 15.42
N ILE A 260 4.52 -11.57 15.65
CA ILE A 260 3.21 -11.10 16.11
C ILE A 260 2.80 -11.92 17.32
N GLY A 261 2.38 -11.23 18.38
CA GLY A 261 1.69 -11.81 19.51
C GLY A 261 0.34 -11.13 19.70
N LYS A 262 -0.73 -11.89 19.87
CA LYS A 262 -2.09 -11.38 20.13
C LYS A 262 -2.71 -12.19 21.25
N LEU A 263 -3.36 -11.50 22.18
CA LEU A 263 -4.17 -12.09 23.20
C LEU A 263 -5.54 -11.42 23.21
N GLY A 264 -6.56 -12.16 23.59
CA GLY A 264 -7.90 -11.59 23.65
C GLY A 264 -8.90 -12.49 24.34
N TYR A 265 -10.11 -11.95 24.40
CA TYR A 265 -11.26 -12.59 25.00
C TYR A 265 -12.48 -12.38 24.12
N ASN A 266 -13.13 -13.44 23.73
CA ASN A 266 -14.36 -13.41 22.93
C ASN A 266 -15.48 -14.12 23.69
N ALA A 267 -16.53 -13.37 24.04
CA ALA A 267 -17.75 -13.85 24.61
C ALA A 267 -18.94 -13.40 23.74
N LYS A 268 -20.14 -13.88 24.06
CA LYS A 268 -21.36 -13.61 23.28
C LYS A 268 -21.55 -12.13 22.92
N ASN A 269 -21.28 -11.22 23.85
CA ASN A 269 -21.51 -9.77 23.65
C ASN A 269 -20.24 -8.94 23.75
N LEU A 270 -19.09 -9.52 24.08
CA LEU A 270 -17.84 -8.81 24.32
C LEU A 270 -16.71 -9.45 23.52
N ASP A 271 -16.04 -8.65 22.71
CA ASP A 271 -14.79 -8.98 22.02
C ASP A 271 -13.72 -7.99 22.50
N MET A 272 -12.62 -8.49 23.01
CA MET A 272 -11.47 -7.66 23.41
C MET A 272 -10.18 -8.30 22.93
N HIS A 273 -9.23 -7.48 22.51
CA HIS A 273 -7.91 -7.96 22.14
C HIS A 273 -6.82 -6.91 22.36
N ALA A 274 -5.60 -7.41 22.51
CA ALA A 274 -4.38 -6.63 22.40
C ALA A 274 -3.38 -7.40 21.56
N SER A 275 -2.64 -6.70 20.68
CA SER A 275 -1.62 -7.34 19.87
C SER A 275 -0.35 -6.48 19.80
N PHE A 276 0.78 -7.16 19.65
CA PHE A 276 2.06 -6.54 19.37
C PHE A 276 2.63 -7.18 18.10
N LYS A 277 3.00 -6.33 17.14
CA LYS A 277 3.67 -6.74 15.91
C LYS A 277 5.01 -6.01 15.78
N GLN A 278 6.06 -6.76 15.52
CA GLN A 278 7.36 -6.22 15.11
C GLN A 278 7.66 -6.65 13.68
N VAL A 279 7.98 -5.68 12.83
CA VAL A 279 8.51 -5.88 11.48
C VAL A 279 9.97 -5.42 11.48
N LYS A 280 10.87 -6.23 10.94
CA LYS A 280 12.25 -5.85 10.62
C LYS A 280 12.50 -6.23 9.16
N GLN A 281 13.01 -5.30 8.39
CA GLN A 281 13.33 -5.50 6.99
C GLN A 281 14.65 -4.84 6.65
N SER A 282 15.45 -5.52 5.84
CA SER A 282 16.67 -4.99 5.22
C SER A 282 16.58 -5.24 3.73
N VAL A 283 16.86 -4.25 2.91
CA VAL A 283 16.74 -4.32 1.46
C VAL A 283 17.93 -3.61 0.84
N ASP A 284 18.58 -4.28 -0.10
CA ASP A 284 19.57 -3.67 -0.97
C ASP A 284 18.81 -2.94 -2.08
N ILE A 285 19.21 -1.71 -2.41
CA ILE A 285 18.61 -0.86 -3.43
C ILE A 285 19.67 -0.20 -4.27
N ASP A 286 19.30 0.29 -5.44
CA ASP A 286 20.15 1.04 -6.34
C ASP A 286 20.05 2.56 -6.13
N ASP A 287 21.08 3.32 -6.56
CA ASP A 287 21.13 4.78 -6.44
C ASP A 287 20.13 5.48 -7.36
N GLY A 288 19.65 4.83 -8.42
CA GLY A 288 18.67 5.42 -9.32
C GLY A 288 18.40 4.66 -10.60
N LEU A 289 17.78 5.33 -11.55
CA LEU A 289 17.46 4.77 -12.85
C LEU A 289 18.74 4.43 -13.63
N PHE A 290 18.92 3.17 -14.01
CA PHE A 290 20.10 2.65 -14.70
C PHE A 290 21.42 2.76 -13.93
N GLN A 291 21.36 3.00 -12.63
CA GLN A 291 22.53 3.13 -11.76
C GLN A 291 22.52 1.99 -10.74
N ASP A 292 23.34 0.99 -11.01
CA ASP A 292 23.54 -0.18 -10.14
C ASP A 292 24.42 0.23 -8.95
N ASP A 293 24.03 -0.13 -7.73
CA ASP A 293 24.73 0.19 -6.49
C ASP A 293 24.75 -1.01 -5.55
N ASP A 294 25.96 -1.53 -5.26
CA ASP A 294 26.14 -2.75 -4.46
C ASP A 294 26.01 -2.51 -2.95
N ASN A 295 26.01 -1.27 -2.48
CA ASN A 295 26.17 -0.96 -1.07
C ASN A 295 25.12 -0.01 -0.50
N TYR A 296 24.14 0.42 -1.30
CA TYR A 296 23.03 1.19 -0.82
C TYR A 296 21.98 0.30 -0.15
N ILE A 297 21.83 0.45 1.16
CA ILE A 297 20.98 -0.42 1.99
C ILE A 297 19.94 0.41 2.75
N ILE A 298 18.69 -0.07 2.75
CA ILE A 298 17.65 0.44 3.64
C ILE A 298 17.31 -0.61 4.70
N ASP A 299 17.52 -0.25 5.96
CA ASP A 299 17.03 -0.98 7.13
C ASP A 299 15.75 -0.33 7.65
N PHE A 300 14.69 -1.11 7.81
CA PHE A 300 13.42 -0.66 8.35
C PHE A 300 12.97 -1.49 9.55
N LYS A 301 12.44 -0.83 10.57
CA LYS A 301 11.85 -1.47 11.74
C LYS A 301 10.55 -0.76 12.13
N ARG A 302 9.49 -1.54 12.34
CA ARG A 302 8.21 -1.07 12.90
C ARG A 302 7.83 -1.90 14.11
N ASN A 303 7.47 -1.22 15.21
CA ASN A 303 6.80 -1.83 16.35
C ASN A 303 5.37 -1.27 16.39
N LEU A 304 4.38 -2.14 16.25
CA LEU A 304 2.97 -1.80 16.26
C LEU A 304 2.30 -2.48 17.44
N PHE A 305 1.77 -1.71 18.36
CA PHE A 305 0.90 -2.18 19.44
C PHE A 305 -0.54 -1.76 19.12
N THR A 306 -1.48 -2.69 19.13
CA THR A 306 -2.91 -2.40 18.92
C THR A 306 -3.75 -3.02 20.04
N TYR A 307 -4.87 -2.40 20.33
CA TYR A 307 -5.85 -2.91 21.27
C TYR A 307 -7.26 -2.53 20.81
N GLY A 308 -8.24 -3.35 21.19
CA GLY A 308 -9.63 -3.10 20.85
C GLY A 308 -10.57 -3.76 21.83
N ALA A 309 -11.75 -3.15 21.99
CA ALA A 309 -12.87 -3.71 22.71
C ALA A 309 -14.17 -3.35 21.98
N SER A 310 -15.04 -4.32 21.78
CA SER A 310 -16.37 -4.13 21.22
C SER A 310 -17.41 -4.80 22.12
N TYR A 311 -18.45 -4.08 22.50
CA TYR A 311 -19.54 -4.59 23.35
C TYR A 311 -20.89 -4.38 22.67
N LYS A 312 -21.65 -5.47 22.53
CA LYS A 312 -23.03 -5.47 22.03
C LYS A 312 -23.97 -5.41 23.22
N PHE A 313 -24.58 -4.27 23.47
CA PHE A 313 -25.61 -4.13 24.56
C PHE A 313 -26.85 -4.94 24.22
N ASN A 314 -27.24 -4.93 22.95
CA ASN A 314 -28.33 -5.69 22.38
C ASN A 314 -28.16 -5.74 20.85
N ASP A 315 -29.15 -6.32 20.14
CA ASP A 315 -29.10 -6.42 18.65
C ASP A 315 -29.20 -5.08 17.95
N LYS A 316 -29.56 -4.00 18.67
CA LYS A 316 -29.71 -2.65 18.07
C LYS A 316 -28.55 -1.73 18.39
N PHE A 317 -27.79 -1.96 19.45
CA PHE A 317 -26.79 -1.01 19.91
C PHE A 317 -25.50 -1.70 20.31
N SER A 318 -24.39 -1.22 19.75
CA SER A 318 -23.04 -1.63 20.11
C SER A 318 -22.09 -0.44 20.20
N VAL A 319 -21.05 -0.60 21.00
CA VAL A 319 -19.95 0.35 21.18
C VAL A 319 -18.64 -0.36 20.92
N SER A 320 -17.76 0.28 20.17
CA SER A 320 -16.42 -0.23 19.88
C SER A 320 -15.37 0.84 20.15
N TYR A 321 -14.27 0.44 20.77
CA TYR A 321 -13.12 1.26 21.01
C TYR A 321 -11.88 0.56 20.46
N TYR A 322 -11.11 1.25 19.60
CA TYR A 322 -9.89 0.73 19.02
C TYR A 322 -8.77 1.75 19.20
N GLY A 323 -7.58 1.27 19.48
CA GLY A 323 -6.43 2.12 19.58
C GLY A 323 -5.14 1.41 19.15
N GLY A 324 -4.12 2.20 18.86
CA GLY A 324 -2.82 1.66 18.50
C GLY A 324 -1.71 2.71 18.56
N MET A 325 -0.49 2.19 18.73
CA MET A 325 0.75 2.95 18.69
C MET A 325 1.71 2.25 17.73
N SER A 326 2.27 3.00 16.79
CA SER A 326 3.25 2.52 15.82
C SER A 326 4.51 3.37 15.91
N ASN A 327 5.65 2.73 16.20
CA ASN A 327 6.96 3.38 16.18
C ASN A 327 7.80 2.79 15.05
N MET A 328 8.38 3.66 14.24
CA MET A 328 9.15 3.29 13.05
C MET A 328 10.55 3.88 13.11
N GLU A 329 11.53 3.13 12.62
CA GLU A 329 12.88 3.58 12.34
C GLU A 329 13.25 3.12 10.94
N ARG A 330 13.71 4.05 10.10
CA ARG A 330 14.28 3.81 8.78
C ARG A 330 15.70 4.34 8.77
N LYS A 331 16.63 3.51 8.31
CA LYS A 331 18.03 3.90 8.06
C LYS A 331 18.35 3.64 6.60
N ALA A 332 18.91 4.61 5.93
CA ALA A 332 19.42 4.50 4.59
C ALA A 332 20.92 4.80 4.65
N ILE A 333 21.73 3.92 4.12
CA ILE A 333 23.19 4.06 4.07
C ILE A 333 23.63 3.70 2.65
N ASP A 334 24.35 4.63 2.05
CA ASP A 334 25.03 4.49 0.79
C ASP A 334 26.50 4.88 1.06
N ASP A 335 27.45 3.98 0.81
CA ASP A 335 28.85 4.25 1.09
C ASP A 335 29.65 4.43 -0.20
N SER A 336 30.73 5.17 -0.14
CA SER A 336 31.59 5.53 -1.26
C SER A 336 32.57 4.41 -1.67
N SER A 337 32.27 3.15 -1.38
CA SER A 337 33.23 2.05 -1.64
C SER A 337 33.15 1.47 -3.04
N GLN A 338 32.18 1.90 -3.84
CA GLN A 338 31.99 1.41 -5.20
C GLN A 338 33.00 1.96 -6.21
N VAL A 339 33.23 1.17 -7.22
CA VAL A 339 34.10 1.54 -8.34
C VAL A 339 33.33 1.34 -9.64
N ASP A 340 33.23 2.40 -10.45
CA ASP A 340 32.59 2.36 -11.75
C ASP A 340 33.34 1.50 -12.78
N ASN A 341 32.78 1.35 -13.99
CA ASN A 341 33.37 0.54 -15.05
C ASN A 341 34.74 1.02 -15.56
N ILE A 342 35.14 2.24 -15.27
CA ILE A 342 36.41 2.80 -15.65
C ILE A 342 37.42 2.89 -14.50
N GLY A 343 37.04 2.37 -13.30
CA GLY A 343 37.88 2.31 -12.11
C GLY A 343 37.80 3.56 -11.23
N THR A 344 36.78 4.43 -11.43
CA THR A 344 36.57 5.61 -10.59
C THR A 344 35.76 5.23 -9.36
N THR A 345 36.23 5.59 -8.18
CA THR A 345 35.52 5.37 -6.92
C THR A 345 34.31 6.32 -6.84
N ASP A 346 33.19 5.83 -6.29
CA ASP A 346 32.10 6.71 -5.90
C ASP A 346 32.60 7.80 -4.98
N HIS A 347 32.17 9.02 -5.23
CA HIS A 347 32.64 10.22 -4.52
C HIS A 347 31.68 10.68 -3.43
N SER A 348 30.59 9.94 -3.20
CA SER A 348 29.58 10.31 -2.23
C SER A 348 29.44 9.28 -1.09
N TYR A 349 29.01 9.76 0.04
CA TYR A 349 28.56 8.97 1.18
C TYR A 349 27.28 9.58 1.74
N PHE A 350 26.25 8.76 1.89
CA PHE A 350 25.01 9.18 2.51
C PHE A 350 24.65 8.29 3.71
N SER A 351 24.17 8.89 4.78
CA SER A 351 23.59 8.21 5.92
C SER A 351 22.37 8.98 6.43
N GLY A 352 21.20 8.39 6.27
CA GLY A 352 19.93 8.95 6.75
C GLY A 352 19.33 8.07 7.85
N LYS A 353 18.87 8.68 8.94
CA LYS A 353 18.09 8.02 9.99
C LYS A 353 16.82 8.79 10.25
N TYR A 354 15.69 8.14 10.03
CA TYR A 354 14.35 8.71 10.17
C TYR A 354 13.58 7.90 11.22
N ASN A 355 12.99 8.60 12.22
CA ASN A 355 12.13 7.96 13.19
C ASN A 355 10.74 8.58 13.11
N GLY A 356 9.71 7.74 13.16
CA GLY A 356 8.32 8.13 13.16
C GLY A 356 7.56 7.48 14.30
N SER A 357 6.56 8.18 14.82
CA SER A 357 5.63 7.62 15.79
C SER A 357 4.21 8.07 15.48
N ILE A 358 3.27 7.13 15.60
CA ILE A 358 1.84 7.37 15.43
C ILE A 358 1.13 6.83 16.66
N ALA A 359 0.15 7.59 17.16
CA ALA A 359 -0.82 7.12 18.16
C ALA A 359 -2.22 7.45 17.68
N SER A 360 -3.12 6.48 17.70
CA SER A 360 -4.51 6.63 17.26
C SER A 360 -5.47 5.99 18.26
N ASN A 361 -6.58 6.66 18.53
CA ASN A 361 -7.68 6.13 19.36
C ASN A 361 -9.01 6.48 18.68
N ASP A 362 -9.85 5.50 18.47
CA ASP A 362 -11.13 5.60 17.76
C ASP A 362 -12.24 5.03 18.64
N LEU A 363 -13.29 5.82 18.88
CA LEU A 363 -14.50 5.41 19.58
C LEU A 363 -15.68 5.45 18.62
N GLN A 364 -16.45 4.36 18.55
CA GLN A 364 -17.54 4.20 17.60
C GLN A 364 -18.78 3.66 18.29
N PHE A 365 -19.93 4.20 17.90
CA PHE A 365 -21.26 3.78 18.28
C PHE A 365 -22.01 3.31 17.06
N ASN A 366 -22.63 2.14 17.11
CA ASN A 366 -23.50 1.63 16.05
C ASN A 366 -24.90 1.47 16.62
N TYR A 367 -25.90 1.98 15.89
CA TYR A 367 -27.29 1.85 16.22
C TYR A 367 -28.09 1.39 15.01
N HIS A 368 -28.81 0.29 15.16
CA HIS A 368 -29.58 -0.35 14.11
C HIS A 368 -31.03 -0.53 14.54
N ILE A 369 -31.96 0.00 13.75
CA ILE A 369 -33.39 -0.27 13.86
C ILE A 369 -33.97 -0.42 12.45
N LYS A 370 -35.21 -0.92 12.34
CA LYS A 370 -35.86 -1.09 11.03
C LYS A 370 -35.81 0.22 10.23
N GLY A 371 -35.05 0.20 9.12
CA GLY A 371 -34.93 1.32 8.21
C GLY A 371 -33.87 2.38 8.56
N ILE A 372 -33.13 2.25 9.68
CA ILE A 372 -32.05 3.16 10.04
C ILE A 372 -30.83 2.36 10.50
N ASP A 373 -29.71 2.56 9.82
CA ASP A 373 -28.39 2.17 10.30
C ASP A 373 -27.59 3.44 10.59
N LEU A 374 -27.27 3.68 11.86
CA LEU A 374 -26.52 4.85 12.30
C LEU A 374 -25.16 4.43 12.83
N VAL A 375 -24.12 5.11 12.36
CA VAL A 375 -22.76 5.01 12.87
C VAL A 375 -22.29 6.40 13.29
N ALA A 376 -21.85 6.57 14.51
CA ALA A 376 -21.28 7.82 15.01
C ALA A 376 -19.98 7.53 15.76
N GLY A 377 -19.05 8.47 15.76
CA GLY A 377 -17.80 8.25 16.48
C GLY A 377 -16.86 9.42 16.44
N GLY A 378 -15.70 9.22 17.03
CA GLY A 378 -14.61 10.20 17.03
C GLY A 378 -13.25 9.54 17.13
N ASN A 379 -12.25 10.22 16.64
CA ASN A 379 -10.87 9.74 16.64
C ASN A 379 -9.92 10.85 17.07
N ILE A 380 -8.90 10.47 17.83
CA ILE A 380 -7.73 11.31 18.12
C ILE A 380 -6.51 10.62 17.49
N TYR A 381 -5.77 11.37 16.69
CA TYR A 381 -4.59 10.89 15.98
C TYR A 381 -3.43 11.85 16.22
N LYS A 382 -2.27 11.32 16.56
CA LYS A 382 -1.03 12.07 16.74
C LYS A 382 0.08 11.44 15.93
N GLU A 383 0.86 12.25 15.26
CA GLU A 383 2.01 11.87 14.45
C GLU A 383 3.23 12.69 14.84
N THR A 384 4.40 12.04 14.87
CA THR A 384 5.70 12.70 15.14
C THR A 384 6.74 12.20 14.18
N MET A 385 7.75 13.02 13.90
CA MET A 385 8.89 12.68 13.06
C MET A 385 10.16 13.31 13.62
N THR A 386 11.29 12.57 13.52
CA THR A 386 12.64 13.11 13.62
C THR A 386 13.51 12.55 12.48
N ALA A 387 14.53 13.30 12.09
CA ALA A 387 15.45 12.90 11.04
C ALA A 387 16.86 13.38 11.35
N GLN A 388 17.85 12.55 10.99
CA GLN A 388 19.28 12.87 11.06
C GLN A 388 19.88 12.45 9.73
N ASN A 389 20.42 13.40 8.97
CA ASN A 389 21.06 13.12 7.70
C ASN A 389 22.51 13.59 7.74
N TYR A 390 23.37 12.82 7.14
CA TYR A 390 24.75 13.14 6.86
C TYR A 390 25.05 12.85 5.40
N TYR A 391 25.57 13.82 4.68
CA TYR A 391 26.03 13.69 3.31
C TYR A 391 27.44 14.23 3.17
N TYR A 392 28.30 13.50 2.48
CA TYR A 392 29.66 13.88 2.17
C TYR A 392 29.93 13.57 0.69
N SER A 393 30.59 14.49 -0.01
CA SER A 393 30.96 14.27 -1.41
C SER A 393 32.31 14.92 -1.71
N THR A 394 33.05 14.28 -2.61
CA THR A 394 34.32 14.80 -3.16
C THR A 394 34.26 15.03 -4.68
N ALA A 395 33.10 14.83 -5.31
CA ALA A 395 32.92 14.89 -6.77
C ALA A 395 33.36 16.24 -7.39
N PHE A 396 33.07 17.35 -6.71
CA PHE A 396 33.40 18.71 -7.17
C PHE A 396 34.19 19.51 -6.12
N GLY A 397 34.96 18.82 -5.29
CA GLY A 397 35.60 19.36 -4.09
C GLY A 397 34.93 18.81 -2.82
N VAL A 398 35.55 19.03 -1.67
CA VAL A 398 35.02 18.52 -0.40
C VAL A 398 33.73 19.27 -0.04
N TYR A 399 32.62 18.55 0.01
CA TYR A 399 31.33 19.05 0.48
C TYR A 399 30.83 18.16 1.62
N GLU A 400 30.37 18.75 2.70
CA GLU A 400 29.82 18.05 3.86
C GLU A 400 28.55 18.77 4.34
N SER A 401 27.48 18.01 4.52
CA SER A 401 26.21 18.51 5.04
C SER A 401 25.69 17.63 6.17
N ARG A 402 25.18 18.24 7.21
CA ARG A 402 24.53 17.56 8.35
C ARG A 402 23.22 18.24 8.70
N SER A 403 22.18 17.46 8.86
CA SER A 403 20.93 17.96 9.41
C SER A 403 20.46 17.10 10.58
N ASN A 404 19.90 17.73 11.60
CA ASN A 404 19.33 17.08 12.76
C ASN A 404 18.04 17.77 13.20
N TRP A 405 16.91 17.04 13.12
CA TRP A 405 15.58 17.55 13.41
C TRP A 405 15.11 17.26 14.84
N ASP A 406 15.90 16.60 15.65
CA ASP A 406 15.49 16.14 16.99
C ASP A 406 15.05 17.33 17.87
N SER A 407 15.72 18.48 17.73
CA SER A 407 15.40 19.70 18.47
C SER A 407 14.08 20.38 18.02
N LEU A 408 13.60 20.11 16.81
CA LEU A 408 12.42 20.75 16.23
C LEU A 408 11.10 20.23 16.83
N LYS A 409 11.13 19.06 17.50
CA LYS A 409 9.93 18.42 18.12
C LYS A 409 8.73 18.35 17.20
N ILE A 410 8.98 17.97 15.94
CA ILE A 410 7.99 17.95 14.87
C ILE A 410 6.85 16.99 15.20
N ASN A 411 5.62 17.51 15.21
CA ASN A 411 4.43 16.70 15.43
C ASN A 411 3.18 17.37 14.89
N THR A 412 2.15 16.54 14.64
CA THR A 412 0.78 16.99 14.40
C THR A 412 -0.19 16.22 15.28
N GLN A 413 -1.33 16.86 15.57
CA GLN A 413 -2.44 16.24 16.26
C GLN A 413 -3.74 16.55 15.53
N THR A 414 -4.60 15.56 15.42
CA THR A 414 -5.91 15.66 14.80
C THR A 414 -6.96 15.10 15.75
N ALA A 415 -8.01 15.87 16.01
CA ALA A 415 -9.20 15.39 16.68
C ALA A 415 -10.40 15.51 15.73
N ASN A 416 -11.24 14.52 15.69
CA ASN A 416 -12.38 14.53 14.78
C ASN A 416 -13.59 13.79 15.31
N GLY A 417 -14.77 14.18 14.84
CA GLY A 417 -16.04 13.50 15.07
C GLY A 417 -16.77 13.27 13.76
N PHE A 418 -17.48 12.15 13.63
CA PHE A 418 -18.25 11.81 12.45
C PHE A 418 -19.59 11.19 12.80
N ILE A 419 -20.52 11.33 11.87
CA ILE A 419 -21.82 10.67 11.90
C ILE A 419 -22.18 10.23 10.50
N TYR A 420 -22.72 9.04 10.35
CA TYR A 420 -23.23 8.48 9.09
C TYR A 420 -24.53 7.73 9.37
N ALA A 421 -25.54 8.01 8.58
CA ALA A 421 -26.82 7.33 8.62
C ALA A 421 -27.15 6.72 7.24
N ASP A 422 -27.60 5.49 7.21
CA ASP A 422 -28.22 4.87 6.06
C ASP A 422 -29.71 4.73 6.33
N LEU A 423 -30.51 5.48 5.59
CA LEU A 423 -31.94 5.64 5.76
C LEU A 423 -32.66 4.88 4.65
N ASN A 424 -33.46 3.87 5.01
CA ASN A 424 -34.27 3.14 4.04
C ASN A 424 -35.66 3.78 3.91
N GLY A 425 -36.19 3.86 2.68
CA GLY A 425 -37.49 4.44 2.39
C GLY A 425 -38.69 3.78 3.10
N ILE A 426 -38.50 2.60 3.69
CA ILE A 426 -39.51 1.94 4.54
C ILE A 426 -39.95 2.83 5.72
N LEU A 427 -39.12 3.79 6.12
CA LEU A 427 -39.48 4.79 7.14
C LEU A 427 -40.66 5.66 6.75
N LEU A 428 -40.84 5.87 5.44
CA LEU A 428 -41.94 6.67 4.89
C LEU A 428 -43.08 5.78 4.42
N ASN A 429 -42.78 4.68 3.70
CA ASN A 429 -43.77 3.75 3.18
C ASN A 429 -43.08 2.43 2.78
N GLU A 430 -43.75 1.29 3.00
CA GLU A 430 -43.24 -0.05 2.63
C GLU A 430 -42.89 -0.17 1.13
N LYS A 431 -43.64 0.48 0.25
CA LYS A 431 -43.35 0.50 -1.20
C LYS A 431 -42.03 1.21 -1.53
N LEU A 432 -41.56 2.12 -0.68
CA LEU A 432 -40.31 2.84 -0.82
C LEU A 432 -39.12 2.08 -0.20
N SER A 433 -39.31 0.88 0.35
CA SER A 433 -38.24 0.05 0.90
C SER A 433 -37.13 -0.31 -0.10
N VAL A 434 -37.39 -0.15 -1.40
CA VAL A 434 -36.40 -0.31 -2.48
C VAL A 434 -35.41 0.85 -2.55
N LEU A 435 -35.71 1.99 -1.93
CA LEU A 435 -34.83 3.17 -1.88
C LEU A 435 -34.03 3.17 -0.56
N SER A 436 -32.74 3.48 -0.66
CA SER A 436 -31.90 3.79 0.50
C SER A 436 -31.13 5.07 0.25
N PHE A 437 -30.86 5.82 1.30
CA PHE A 437 -30.18 7.10 1.25
C PHE A 437 -29.12 7.16 2.37
N GLY A 438 -27.87 6.93 2.00
CA GLY A 438 -26.74 7.08 2.88
C GLY A 438 -26.31 8.55 2.95
N VAL A 439 -26.16 9.11 4.14
CA VAL A 439 -25.67 10.47 4.34
C VAL A 439 -24.76 10.53 5.56
N GLY A 440 -23.65 11.24 5.45
CA GLY A 440 -22.71 11.42 6.54
C GLY A 440 -21.92 12.70 6.47
N GLY A 441 -21.34 13.05 7.63
CA GLY A 441 -20.45 14.18 7.77
C GLY A 441 -19.37 13.92 8.81
N ARG A 442 -18.20 14.51 8.60
CA ARG A 442 -17.09 14.53 9.55
C ARG A 442 -16.55 15.93 9.70
N TYR A 443 -16.36 16.32 10.95
CA TYR A 443 -15.63 17.53 11.32
C TYR A 443 -14.28 17.14 11.89
N VAL A 444 -13.23 17.75 11.35
CA VAL A 444 -11.84 17.49 11.70
C VAL A 444 -11.21 18.79 12.20
N SER A 445 -10.58 18.76 13.36
CA SER A 445 -9.72 19.81 13.88
C SER A 445 -8.27 19.34 13.82
N HIS A 446 -7.46 20.00 13.01
CA HIS A 446 -6.05 19.67 12.79
C HIS A 446 -5.16 20.76 13.37
N SER A 447 -4.12 20.39 14.12
CA SER A 447 -3.27 21.34 14.84
C SER A 447 -2.54 22.36 13.94
N LEU A 448 -2.33 22.07 12.66
CA LEU A 448 -1.62 22.94 11.70
C LEU A 448 -2.54 23.57 10.67
N PHE A 449 -3.60 22.88 10.23
CA PHE A 449 -4.44 23.32 9.11
C PHE A 449 -5.82 23.82 9.54
N GLY A 450 -6.09 23.85 10.86
CA GLY A 450 -7.38 24.25 11.37
C GLY A 450 -8.48 23.20 11.09
N ASN A 451 -9.64 23.66 10.68
CA ASN A 451 -10.83 22.83 10.59
C ASN A 451 -11.13 22.43 9.16
N VAL A 452 -11.46 21.15 8.95
CA VAL A 452 -11.88 20.59 7.67
C VAL A 452 -13.23 19.87 7.87
N PHE A 453 -14.16 20.07 6.95
CA PHE A 453 -15.43 19.35 6.92
C PHE A 453 -15.53 18.50 5.67
N THR A 454 -15.88 17.23 5.83
CA THR A 454 -16.17 16.33 4.72
C THR A 454 -17.56 15.73 4.82
N TYR A 455 -18.17 15.45 3.68
CA TYR A 455 -19.49 14.83 3.62
C TYR A 455 -19.54 13.71 2.58
N GLU A 456 -20.55 12.86 2.72
CA GLU A 456 -20.91 11.86 1.70
C GLU A 456 -22.43 11.72 1.60
N ILE A 457 -22.91 11.51 0.36
CA ILE A 457 -24.31 11.32 0.00
C ILE A 457 -24.39 10.17 -0.98
N ASN A 458 -25.06 9.08 -0.58
CA ASN A 458 -25.07 7.79 -1.29
C ASN A 458 -26.50 7.27 -1.48
N PRO A 459 -27.32 7.84 -2.38
CA PRO A 459 -28.61 7.26 -2.72
C PRO A 459 -28.44 5.95 -3.48
N SER A 460 -29.33 5.00 -3.22
CA SER A 460 -29.37 3.73 -3.92
C SER A 460 -30.79 3.23 -4.14
N LEU A 461 -30.96 2.46 -5.23
CA LEU A 461 -32.22 1.87 -5.63
C LEU A 461 -32.06 0.37 -5.84
N LYS A 462 -32.74 -0.44 -5.02
CA LYS A 462 -32.88 -1.88 -5.22
C LYS A 462 -33.83 -2.14 -6.37
N LEU A 463 -33.29 -2.50 -7.54
CA LEU A 463 -34.08 -2.89 -8.71
C LEU A 463 -34.72 -4.28 -8.52
N SER A 464 -34.04 -5.14 -7.74
CA SER A 464 -34.52 -6.44 -7.31
C SER A 464 -33.75 -6.88 -6.04
N LYS A 465 -34.04 -8.07 -5.50
CA LYS A 465 -33.24 -8.65 -4.40
C LYS A 465 -31.77 -8.90 -4.79
N GLU A 466 -31.49 -8.95 -6.09
CA GLU A 466 -30.22 -9.32 -6.70
C GLU A 466 -29.59 -8.17 -7.48
N ALA A 467 -30.18 -6.98 -7.50
CA ALA A 467 -29.72 -5.85 -8.29
C ALA A 467 -29.82 -4.52 -7.52
N LEU A 468 -28.71 -3.79 -7.46
CA LEU A 468 -28.61 -2.47 -6.84
C LEU A 468 -28.03 -1.46 -7.83
N LEU A 469 -28.76 -0.39 -8.11
CA LEU A 469 -28.24 0.84 -8.72
C LEU A 469 -27.88 1.82 -7.61
N TYR A 470 -26.73 2.47 -7.70
CA TYR A 470 -26.30 3.43 -6.70
C TYR A 470 -25.61 4.64 -7.34
N PHE A 471 -25.65 5.72 -6.60
CA PHE A 471 -24.94 6.95 -6.85
C PHE A 471 -24.20 7.36 -5.58
N SER A 472 -23.01 7.95 -5.72
CA SER A 472 -22.22 8.45 -4.60
C SER A 472 -21.63 9.80 -4.94
N ASN A 473 -21.77 10.77 -4.04
CA ASN A 473 -21.07 12.05 -4.06
C ASN A 473 -20.37 12.23 -2.72
N THR A 474 -19.06 12.32 -2.75
CA THR A 474 -18.24 12.29 -1.54
C THR A 474 -17.11 13.31 -1.62
N THR A 475 -16.71 13.83 -0.47
CA THR A 475 -15.56 14.69 -0.34
C THR A 475 -14.48 14.03 0.50
N GLY A 476 -13.24 14.43 0.26
CA GLY A 476 -12.09 13.96 1.01
C GLY A 476 -11.02 15.02 1.14
N PHE A 477 -10.06 14.75 1.99
CA PHE A 477 -8.87 15.57 2.11
C PHE A 477 -7.64 14.72 2.41
N ASN A 478 -6.46 15.25 2.10
CA ASN A 478 -5.17 14.68 2.45
C ASN A 478 -4.28 15.78 3.04
N ALA A 479 -3.84 15.59 4.28
CA ALA A 479 -2.94 16.54 4.94
C ALA A 479 -1.51 16.36 4.41
N PRO A 480 -0.76 17.45 4.16
CA PRO A 480 0.67 17.38 3.87
C PRO A 480 1.43 16.62 4.95
N SER A 481 2.47 15.88 4.55
CA SER A 481 3.31 15.13 5.48
C SER A 481 4.18 16.04 6.36
N LEU A 482 4.67 15.51 7.48
CA LEU A 482 5.63 16.24 8.31
C LEU A 482 6.92 16.54 7.55
N TYR A 483 7.34 15.67 6.61
CA TYR A 483 8.46 15.91 5.74
C TYR A 483 8.24 17.13 4.83
N GLN A 484 7.11 17.18 4.14
CA GLN A 484 6.77 18.30 3.25
C GLN A 484 6.67 19.64 3.99
N LEU A 485 6.27 19.62 5.28
CA LEU A 485 6.11 20.83 6.08
C LEU A 485 7.42 21.32 6.72
N TYR A 486 8.29 20.41 7.11
CA TYR A 486 9.41 20.70 8.00
C TYR A 486 10.76 20.25 7.47
N SER A 487 10.85 19.67 6.25
CA SER A 487 12.14 19.29 5.70
C SER A 487 13.12 20.46 5.87
N PRO A 488 14.15 20.32 6.69
CA PRO A 488 15.16 21.35 6.80
C PRO A 488 16.02 21.25 5.57
N ASP A 489 16.46 22.34 5.16
CA ASP A 489 17.31 22.39 4.06
C ASP A 489 18.64 22.88 4.32
N THR A 490 19.46 22.45 3.41
CA THR A 490 20.57 23.26 2.94
C THR A 490 20.12 24.69 2.98
N ASP A 491 20.81 25.50 3.77
CA ASP A 491 20.57 26.92 3.93
C ASP A 491 20.82 27.59 2.57
N PHE A 492 19.79 27.59 1.73
CA PHE A 492 19.86 28.32 0.48
C PHE A 492 20.07 29.78 0.81
N SER A 493 21.08 30.40 0.24
CA SER A 493 21.39 31.83 0.42
C SER A 493 20.17 32.75 0.17
N SER A 494 19.16 32.24 -0.52
CA SER A 494 17.86 32.86 -0.73
C SER A 494 16.99 32.94 0.54
N GLY A 495 17.30 32.15 1.58
CA GLY A 495 16.49 31.94 2.79
C GLY A 495 15.14 31.27 2.52
N ILE A 496 15.02 30.52 1.43
CA ILE A 496 13.85 29.66 1.13
C ILE A 496 14.17 28.29 1.71
N THR A 497 13.18 27.66 2.36
CA THR A 497 13.30 26.32 2.93
C THR A 497 12.58 25.29 2.05
N ARG A 498 13.09 24.06 1.96
CA ARG A 498 12.43 22.94 1.23
C ARG A 498 11.08 22.62 1.89
N GLY A 499 11.06 22.50 3.21
CA GLY A 499 9.83 22.35 3.96
C GLY A 499 8.99 23.63 3.93
N ASN A 500 7.69 23.49 3.66
CA ASN A 500 6.78 24.61 3.53
C ASN A 500 5.61 24.49 4.52
N LYS A 501 5.65 25.29 5.59
CA LYS A 501 4.61 25.34 6.64
C LYS A 501 3.31 26.02 6.20
N THR A 502 3.29 26.65 5.02
CA THR A 502 2.09 27.30 4.48
C THR A 502 1.26 26.38 3.60
N LEU A 503 1.70 25.14 3.37
CA LEU A 503 0.95 24.14 2.61
C LEU A 503 -0.45 23.95 3.17
N LYS A 504 -1.41 23.86 2.28
CA LYS A 504 -2.82 23.55 2.58
C LYS A 504 -3.07 22.06 2.30
N PRO A 505 -4.03 21.45 2.99
CA PRO A 505 -4.49 20.12 2.64
C PRO A 505 -4.98 20.05 1.19
N GLU A 506 -4.70 18.92 0.53
CA GLU A 506 -5.36 18.57 -0.72
C GLU A 506 -6.83 18.25 -0.43
N GLU A 507 -7.74 18.73 -1.26
CA GLU A 507 -9.18 18.55 -1.10
C GLU A 507 -9.76 17.84 -2.32
N SER A 508 -10.56 16.80 -2.10
CA SER A 508 -11.18 16.04 -3.19
C SER A 508 -12.70 16.13 -3.19
N GLN A 509 -13.25 16.04 -4.38
CA GLN A 509 -14.66 15.76 -4.64
C GLN A 509 -14.74 14.60 -5.62
N SER A 510 -15.43 13.54 -5.24
CA SER A 510 -15.64 12.35 -6.05
C SER A 510 -17.11 12.12 -6.33
N PHE A 511 -17.38 11.70 -7.55
CA PHE A 511 -18.67 11.28 -8.04
C PHE A 511 -18.57 9.84 -8.55
N GLU A 512 -19.54 9.01 -8.22
CA GLU A 512 -19.62 7.64 -8.72
C GLU A 512 -21.07 7.27 -9.04
N ILE A 513 -21.28 6.54 -10.11
CA ILE A 513 -22.52 5.83 -10.41
C ILE A 513 -22.20 4.38 -10.77
N GLY A 514 -22.95 3.43 -10.25
CA GLY A 514 -22.69 2.03 -10.55
C GLY A 514 -23.90 1.13 -10.34
N ILE A 515 -23.78 -0.06 -10.91
CA ILE A 515 -24.76 -1.13 -10.77
C ILE A 515 -24.06 -2.41 -10.28
N LYS A 516 -24.70 -3.10 -9.35
CA LYS A 516 -24.29 -4.43 -8.86
C LYS A 516 -25.39 -5.43 -9.13
N LEU A 517 -25.00 -6.59 -9.61
CA LEU A 517 -25.90 -7.70 -9.95
C LEU A 517 -25.37 -8.99 -9.32
N LYS A 518 -26.20 -9.70 -8.58
CA LYS A 518 -25.89 -11.03 -8.02
C LYS A 518 -26.99 -12.00 -8.43
N LEU A 519 -26.77 -12.74 -9.50
CA LEU A 519 -27.77 -13.67 -10.06
C LEU A 519 -27.53 -15.09 -9.51
N ASN A 520 -28.56 -15.64 -8.84
CA ASN A 520 -28.63 -17.07 -8.43
C ASN A 520 -27.42 -17.61 -7.66
N ASN A 521 -26.70 -16.80 -6.87
CA ASN A 521 -25.44 -17.18 -6.19
C ASN A 521 -24.35 -17.75 -7.12
N GLN A 522 -24.53 -17.66 -8.44
CA GLN A 522 -23.58 -18.16 -9.44
C GLN A 522 -22.83 -17.04 -10.16
N PHE A 523 -23.47 -15.88 -10.27
CA PHE A 523 -22.93 -14.78 -11.06
C PHE A 523 -22.94 -13.50 -10.23
N TRP A 524 -21.80 -12.85 -10.17
CA TRP A 524 -21.62 -11.53 -9.57
C TRP A 524 -21.02 -10.60 -10.62
N TYR A 525 -21.66 -9.47 -10.86
CA TYR A 525 -21.19 -8.43 -11.78
C TYR A 525 -21.26 -7.07 -11.09
N SER A 526 -20.30 -6.21 -11.39
CA SER A 526 -20.39 -4.79 -11.07
C SER A 526 -19.82 -3.95 -12.20
N ILE A 527 -20.44 -2.80 -12.42
CA ILE A 527 -19.96 -1.76 -13.33
C ILE A 527 -20.07 -0.45 -12.59
N ALA A 528 -19.02 0.36 -12.63
CA ALA A 528 -19.03 1.69 -12.06
C ALA A 528 -18.30 2.68 -12.98
N TYR A 529 -18.83 3.90 -13.06
CA TYR A 529 -18.14 5.07 -13.57
C TYR A 529 -17.79 5.96 -12.40
N PHE A 530 -16.56 6.46 -12.36
CA PHE A 530 -16.08 7.38 -11.34
C PHE A 530 -15.45 8.63 -11.94
N ASN A 531 -15.52 9.74 -11.20
CA ASN A 531 -14.83 10.99 -11.52
C ASN A 531 -14.39 11.64 -10.20
N THR A 532 -13.10 11.95 -10.10
CA THR A 532 -12.51 12.58 -8.91
C THR A 532 -11.72 13.80 -9.31
N LYS A 533 -11.96 14.90 -8.61
CA LYS A 533 -11.21 16.15 -8.71
C LYS A 533 -10.48 16.39 -7.39
N VAL A 534 -9.18 16.61 -7.43
CA VAL A 534 -8.35 16.94 -6.25
C VAL A 534 -7.76 18.33 -6.45
N LYS A 535 -8.08 19.27 -5.57
CA LYS A 535 -7.53 20.64 -5.54
C LYS A 535 -6.33 20.70 -4.61
N ASN A 536 -5.56 21.78 -4.73
CA ASN A 536 -4.39 22.07 -3.90
C ASN A 536 -3.35 20.95 -3.92
N VAL A 537 -3.19 20.26 -5.05
CA VAL A 537 -2.19 19.20 -5.17
C VAL A 537 -0.83 19.75 -4.78
N VAL A 538 -0.15 19.05 -3.87
CA VAL A 538 1.19 19.39 -3.43
C VAL A 538 2.20 18.87 -4.45
N ASP A 539 3.05 19.76 -4.94
CA ASP A 539 4.11 19.42 -5.87
C ASP A 539 5.47 19.95 -5.41
N TYR A 540 6.53 19.29 -5.86
CA TYR A 540 7.92 19.68 -5.63
C TYR A 540 8.41 20.50 -6.80
N VAL A 541 8.99 21.68 -6.51
CA VAL A 541 9.36 22.66 -7.52
C VAL A 541 10.76 23.22 -7.29
N TYR A 542 11.41 23.64 -8.38
CA TYR A 542 12.62 24.44 -8.35
C TYR A 542 12.30 25.93 -8.45
N LEU A 543 13.09 26.75 -7.77
CA LEU A 543 12.95 28.19 -7.72
C LEU A 543 14.12 28.87 -8.38
N TRP A 544 13.84 29.86 -9.25
CA TRP A 544 14.83 30.57 -10.05
C TRP A 544 14.67 32.08 -9.87
N ASP A 545 15.81 32.81 -10.00
CA ASP A 545 15.86 34.24 -9.77
C ASP A 545 14.87 35.00 -10.66
N LYS A 546 13.92 35.68 -10.01
CA LYS A 546 12.87 36.49 -10.66
C LYS A 546 13.40 37.67 -11.46
N SER A 547 14.65 38.13 -11.22
CA SER A 547 15.26 39.26 -11.93
C SER A 547 15.80 38.86 -13.28
N ILE A 548 15.99 37.57 -13.59
CA ILE A 548 16.47 37.03 -14.82
C ILE A 548 15.30 36.50 -15.65
N SER A 549 15.31 36.74 -16.95
CA SER A 549 14.30 36.15 -17.84
C SER A 549 14.38 34.63 -17.83
N VAL A 550 13.23 33.93 -17.84
CA VAL A 550 13.16 32.46 -17.88
C VAL A 550 14.03 31.85 -19.00
N ASP A 551 14.09 32.52 -20.16
CA ASP A 551 14.86 32.04 -21.31
C ASP A 551 16.40 32.28 -21.19
N SER A 552 16.83 33.00 -20.14
CA SER A 552 18.22 33.36 -19.89
C SER A 552 18.80 32.81 -18.61
N LEU A 553 18.04 31.97 -17.91
CA LEU A 553 18.45 31.35 -16.62
C LEU A 553 19.65 30.42 -16.81
N SER A 554 20.55 30.47 -15.85
CA SER A 554 21.71 29.57 -15.72
C SER A 554 21.69 28.87 -14.37
N PHE A 555 22.55 27.90 -14.17
CA PHE A 555 22.71 27.17 -12.91
C PHE A 555 22.96 28.12 -11.70
N GLY A 556 23.69 29.24 -11.94
CA GLY A 556 23.97 30.25 -10.90
C GLY A 556 22.73 31.02 -10.41
N ASP A 557 21.62 30.96 -11.15
CA ASP A 557 20.37 31.66 -10.81
C ASP A 557 19.42 30.82 -9.96
N TYR A 558 19.84 29.62 -9.56
CA TYR A 558 19.08 28.72 -8.70
C TYR A 558 18.92 29.31 -7.30
N LYS A 559 17.69 29.32 -6.79
CA LYS A 559 17.31 29.86 -5.47
C LYS A 559 16.86 28.80 -4.49
N GLY A 560 16.86 27.55 -4.87
CA GLY A 560 16.47 26.41 -4.05
C GLY A 560 15.25 25.67 -4.59
N ASP A 561 14.77 24.75 -3.79
CA ASP A 561 13.62 23.89 -4.08
C ASP A 561 12.65 23.85 -2.90
N THR A 562 11.38 23.56 -3.16
CA THR A 562 10.37 23.51 -2.11
C THR A 562 9.10 22.79 -2.55
N TYR A 563 8.23 22.51 -1.58
CA TYR A 563 6.87 22.01 -1.83
C TYR A 563 5.86 23.14 -1.85
N ILE A 564 4.96 23.17 -2.83
CA ILE A 564 3.87 24.15 -2.92
C ILE A 564 2.55 23.51 -3.35
N ASN A 565 1.42 24.11 -3.00
CA ASN A 565 0.13 23.76 -3.58
C ASN A 565 -0.01 24.50 -4.91
N LEU A 566 0.04 23.79 -6.01
CA LEU A 566 0.11 24.42 -7.33
C LEU A 566 -0.96 23.94 -8.31
N GLY A 567 -1.50 22.73 -8.13
CA GLY A 567 -2.28 22.06 -9.16
C GLY A 567 -3.67 21.61 -8.75
N THR A 568 -4.41 21.19 -9.78
CA THR A 568 -5.67 20.46 -9.65
C THR A 568 -5.58 19.19 -10.48
N GLN A 569 -5.71 18.03 -9.83
CA GLN A 569 -5.75 16.72 -10.50
C GLN A 569 -7.18 16.35 -10.84
N TYR A 570 -7.37 15.82 -12.04
CA TYR A 570 -8.62 15.23 -12.52
C TYR A 570 -8.34 13.76 -12.85
N ALA A 571 -9.17 12.86 -12.35
CA ALA A 571 -9.13 11.44 -12.67
C ALA A 571 -10.54 10.91 -12.90
N HIS A 572 -10.77 10.16 -13.96
CA HIS A 572 -12.06 9.52 -14.26
C HIS A 572 -11.85 8.19 -14.95
N GLY A 573 -12.87 7.36 -14.90
CA GLY A 573 -12.74 6.06 -15.53
C GLY A 573 -13.93 5.14 -15.32
N PHE A 574 -13.78 3.92 -15.85
CA PHE A 574 -14.74 2.83 -15.71
C PHE A 574 -14.09 1.63 -15.04
N GLU A 575 -14.85 0.99 -14.20
CA GLU A 575 -14.50 -0.28 -13.58
C GLU A 575 -15.56 -1.31 -13.87
N PHE A 576 -15.13 -2.53 -14.15
CA PHE A 576 -15.99 -3.69 -14.34
C PHE A 576 -15.40 -4.88 -13.58
N SER A 577 -16.21 -5.62 -12.84
CA SER A 577 -15.81 -6.88 -12.26
C SER A 577 -16.85 -7.97 -12.52
N LEU A 578 -16.36 -9.19 -12.62
CA LEU A 578 -17.11 -10.39 -12.90
C LEU A 578 -16.61 -11.53 -12.01
N THR A 579 -17.53 -12.26 -11.41
CA THR A 579 -17.27 -13.61 -10.86
C THR A 579 -18.42 -14.52 -11.29
N SER A 580 -18.07 -15.63 -11.95
CA SER A 580 -19.04 -16.53 -12.54
C SER A 580 -18.68 -17.99 -12.23
N LYS A 581 -19.56 -18.68 -11.53
CA LYS A 581 -19.49 -20.11 -11.30
C LYS A 581 -20.11 -20.83 -12.49
N ILE A 582 -19.30 -21.09 -13.53
CA ILE A 582 -19.74 -21.70 -14.80
C ILE A 582 -20.27 -23.12 -14.53
N THR A 583 -19.57 -23.86 -13.67
CA THR A 583 -19.97 -25.17 -13.17
C THR A 583 -19.57 -25.31 -11.70
N GLU A 584 -19.99 -26.38 -11.03
CA GLU A 584 -19.52 -26.69 -9.66
C GLU A 584 -17.98 -26.85 -9.55
N LYS A 585 -17.29 -27.01 -10.68
CA LYS A 585 -15.85 -27.23 -10.74
C LYS A 585 -15.10 -26.09 -11.43
N LEU A 586 -15.78 -25.15 -12.08
CA LEU A 586 -15.16 -24.11 -12.90
C LEU A 586 -15.65 -22.74 -12.49
N LEU A 587 -14.73 -21.93 -11.96
CA LEU A 587 -14.93 -20.52 -11.62
C LEU A 587 -14.16 -19.65 -12.60
N LEU A 588 -14.85 -18.68 -13.19
CA LEU A 588 -14.27 -17.59 -13.96
C LEU A 588 -14.43 -16.30 -13.15
N SER A 589 -13.35 -15.57 -12.93
CA SER A 589 -13.41 -14.21 -12.39
C SER A 589 -12.50 -13.28 -13.17
N GLY A 590 -12.78 -11.99 -13.11
CA GLY A 590 -11.98 -10.99 -13.79
C GLY A 590 -12.42 -9.59 -13.48
N ASN A 591 -11.56 -8.64 -13.83
CA ASN A 591 -11.82 -7.23 -13.68
C ASN A 591 -11.15 -6.42 -14.80
N LEU A 592 -11.72 -5.26 -15.07
CA LEU A 592 -11.21 -4.26 -16.00
C LEU A 592 -11.29 -2.90 -15.32
N SER A 593 -10.21 -2.13 -15.37
CA SER A 593 -10.17 -0.75 -14.90
C SER A 593 -9.57 0.14 -15.97
N ILE A 594 -10.32 1.13 -16.40
CA ILE A 594 -9.88 2.15 -17.33
C ILE A 594 -9.75 3.44 -16.53
N VAL A 595 -8.53 4.01 -16.49
CA VAL A 595 -8.22 5.22 -15.74
C VAL A 595 -7.61 6.24 -16.69
N GLN A 596 -8.14 7.45 -16.67
CA GLN A 596 -7.62 8.60 -17.39
C GLN A 596 -7.59 9.83 -16.48
N GLY A 597 -6.68 10.75 -16.74
CA GLY A 597 -6.63 11.97 -15.97
C GLY A 597 -5.45 12.85 -16.33
N LYS A 598 -5.40 14.02 -15.68
CA LYS A 598 -4.37 15.03 -15.86
C LYS A 598 -4.24 15.92 -14.63
N ILE A 599 -3.11 16.60 -14.52
CA ILE A 599 -2.89 17.66 -13.54
C ILE A 599 -2.81 18.99 -14.30
N LYS A 600 -3.54 19.99 -13.82
CA LYS A 600 -3.48 21.38 -14.30
C LYS A 600 -2.81 22.23 -13.26
N TYR A 601 -1.81 22.98 -13.68
CA TYR A 601 -1.07 23.94 -12.86
C TYR A 601 -1.51 25.36 -13.21
N ASN A 602 -1.55 26.25 -12.21
CA ASN A 602 -2.00 27.61 -12.41
C ASN A 602 -1.06 28.60 -11.69
N ALA A 603 -0.49 29.53 -12.42
CA ALA A 603 0.38 30.57 -11.89
C ALA A 603 -0.29 31.42 -10.80
N SER A 604 -1.61 31.63 -10.86
CA SER A 604 -2.35 32.38 -9.83
C SER A 604 -2.47 31.63 -8.48
N ALA A 605 -2.16 30.32 -8.45
CA ALA A 605 -2.14 29.52 -7.23
C ALA A 605 -0.82 29.61 -6.45
N ILE A 606 0.23 30.21 -7.04
CA ILE A 606 1.57 30.30 -6.45
C ILE A 606 1.53 31.15 -5.17
N ASP A 607 2.03 30.59 -4.07
CA ASP A 607 2.29 31.31 -2.85
C ASP A 607 3.53 32.20 -3.00
N THR A 608 3.33 33.45 -3.39
CA THR A 608 4.41 34.42 -3.61
C THR A 608 5.14 34.83 -2.34
N MET A 609 4.55 34.65 -1.16
CA MET A 609 5.25 34.89 0.11
C MET A 609 6.32 33.85 0.34
N HIS A 610 5.98 32.56 0.21
CA HIS A 610 6.93 31.47 0.42
C HIS A 610 7.97 31.41 -0.70
N THR A 611 7.56 31.52 -1.98
CA THR A 611 8.46 31.50 -3.15
C THR A 611 9.21 32.81 -3.36
N ARG A 612 8.91 33.87 -2.61
CA ARG A 612 9.44 35.25 -2.74
C ARG A 612 9.28 35.83 -4.15
N GLY A 613 8.28 35.32 -4.90
CA GLY A 613 8.00 35.70 -6.26
C GLY A 613 9.00 35.21 -7.30
N ASN A 614 9.85 34.25 -6.95
CA ASN A 614 10.77 33.60 -7.86
C ASN A 614 10.04 32.82 -8.95
N HIS A 615 10.72 32.58 -10.10
CA HIS A 615 10.17 31.73 -11.13
C HIS A 615 10.03 30.27 -10.62
N ILE A 616 8.94 29.64 -11.00
CA ILE A 616 8.64 28.24 -10.60
C ILE A 616 8.87 27.32 -11.79
N GLN A 617 9.79 26.38 -11.64
CA GLN A 617 9.97 25.27 -12.56
C GLN A 617 9.39 23.99 -11.92
N LEU A 618 8.48 23.32 -12.61
CA LEU A 618 7.96 22.05 -12.16
C LEU A 618 9.07 20.98 -12.22
N PHE A 619 9.30 20.30 -11.12
CA PHE A 619 10.23 19.17 -11.12
C PHE A 619 9.72 18.03 -12.02
N SER A 620 8.40 17.82 -12.06
CA SER A 620 7.75 16.72 -12.79
C SER A 620 7.71 16.87 -14.31
N SER A 621 8.01 18.04 -14.87
CA SER A 621 7.99 18.28 -16.33
C SER A 621 9.01 19.28 -16.84
N GLY A 622 9.81 19.88 -15.98
CA GLY A 622 10.75 20.94 -16.33
C GLY A 622 10.12 22.25 -16.83
N SER A 623 8.79 22.29 -16.92
CA SER A 623 8.07 23.46 -17.43
C SER A 623 8.04 24.59 -16.41
N PHE A 624 8.18 25.84 -16.86
CA PHE A 624 7.96 27.00 -16.02
C PHE A 624 6.48 27.35 -15.95
N VAL A 625 5.97 27.60 -14.75
CA VAL A 625 4.56 27.95 -14.53
C VAL A 625 4.39 29.45 -14.70
N THR A 626 4.25 29.91 -15.93
CA THR A 626 3.97 31.31 -16.27
C THR A 626 2.49 31.57 -16.58
N LYS A 627 1.73 30.51 -16.84
CA LYS A 627 0.29 30.49 -17.15
C LYS A 627 -0.29 29.14 -16.74
N GLU A 628 -1.55 28.88 -17.08
CA GLU A 628 -2.11 27.54 -16.91
C GLU A 628 -1.36 26.53 -17.78
N THR A 629 -0.92 25.45 -17.15
CA THR A 629 -0.12 24.37 -17.79
C THR A 629 -0.74 23.02 -17.44
N GLU A 630 -0.86 22.13 -18.38
CA GLU A 630 -1.33 20.77 -18.18
C GLU A 630 -0.16 19.77 -18.20
N SER A 631 -0.20 18.75 -17.34
CA SER A 631 0.69 17.58 -17.48
C SER A 631 0.26 16.71 -18.66
N ILE A 632 1.19 15.89 -19.17
CA ILE A 632 0.92 14.90 -20.25
C ILE A 632 -0.11 13.84 -19.83
N GLY A 633 -0.44 13.76 -18.57
CA GLY A 633 -1.38 12.79 -18.00
C GLY A 633 -0.95 12.33 -16.62
N LEU A 634 -1.64 11.35 -16.09
CA LEU A 634 -1.28 10.74 -14.82
C LEU A 634 -0.16 9.72 -15.04
N VAL A 635 1.01 9.97 -14.48
CA VAL A 635 2.20 9.12 -14.60
C VAL A 635 2.00 7.81 -13.83
N ARG A 636 2.44 6.67 -14.39
CA ARG A 636 2.41 5.32 -13.78
C ARG A 636 1.01 4.80 -13.43
N ARG A 637 -0.02 5.21 -14.17
CA ARG A 637 -1.41 4.79 -13.94
C ARG A 637 -2.01 4.16 -15.19
N PRO A 638 -1.67 2.89 -15.49
CA PRO A 638 -2.21 2.18 -16.64
C PRO A 638 -3.67 1.81 -16.44
N SER A 639 -4.39 1.63 -17.54
CA SER A 639 -5.58 0.79 -17.54
C SER A 639 -5.18 -0.67 -17.35
N THR A 640 -5.95 -1.44 -16.58
CA THR A 640 -5.62 -2.83 -16.23
C THR A 640 -6.77 -3.77 -16.54
N ALA A 641 -6.46 -5.00 -16.93
CA ALA A 641 -7.43 -6.08 -17.06
C ALA A 641 -6.85 -7.38 -16.50
N ASN A 642 -7.64 -8.09 -15.71
CA ASN A 642 -7.24 -9.37 -15.13
C ASN A 642 -8.32 -10.40 -15.38
N VAL A 643 -7.94 -11.62 -15.71
CA VAL A 643 -8.83 -12.79 -15.89
C VAL A 643 -8.26 -13.96 -15.13
N PHE A 644 -9.09 -14.61 -14.34
CA PHE A 644 -8.72 -15.73 -13.49
C PHE A 644 -9.65 -16.92 -13.76
N ILE A 645 -9.09 -18.06 -14.07
CA ILE A 645 -9.81 -19.31 -14.29
C ILE A 645 -9.36 -20.31 -13.24
N THR A 646 -10.27 -20.74 -12.37
CA THR A 646 -10.01 -21.75 -11.35
C THR A 646 -10.80 -23.03 -11.69
N TYR A 647 -10.11 -24.15 -11.83
CA TYR A 647 -10.71 -25.45 -12.10
C TYR A 647 -10.41 -26.45 -10.99
N THR A 648 -11.45 -27.05 -10.43
CA THR A 648 -11.38 -28.01 -9.32
C THR A 648 -11.93 -29.35 -9.77
N PRO A 649 -11.12 -30.15 -10.50
CA PRO A 649 -11.56 -31.46 -11.02
C PRO A 649 -12.04 -32.40 -9.92
N VAL A 650 -11.36 -32.36 -8.78
CA VAL A 650 -11.68 -33.10 -7.56
C VAL A 650 -11.50 -32.20 -6.33
N LYS A 651 -12.21 -32.48 -5.23
CA LYS A 651 -12.20 -31.64 -4.00
C LYS A 651 -10.81 -31.33 -3.42
N LYS A 652 -9.80 -32.14 -3.74
CA LYS A 652 -8.44 -31.99 -3.24
C LYS A 652 -7.49 -31.25 -4.17
N LEU A 653 -7.90 -30.93 -5.41
CA LEU A 653 -7.03 -30.31 -6.42
C LEU A 653 -7.68 -29.06 -6.97
N ALA A 654 -6.98 -27.94 -6.85
CA ALA A 654 -7.30 -26.68 -7.50
C ALA A 654 -6.20 -26.32 -8.50
N LEU A 655 -6.59 -26.04 -9.74
CA LEU A 655 -5.73 -25.55 -10.82
C LEU A 655 -6.20 -24.14 -11.15
N ARG A 656 -5.29 -23.20 -11.33
CA ARG A 656 -5.64 -21.82 -11.64
C ARG A 656 -4.71 -21.26 -12.71
N VAL A 657 -5.29 -20.48 -13.63
CA VAL A 657 -4.60 -19.69 -14.65
C VAL A 657 -4.99 -18.24 -14.45
N ASP A 658 -4.01 -17.34 -14.38
CA ASP A 658 -4.17 -15.91 -14.23
C ASP A 658 -3.58 -15.20 -15.45
N ALA A 659 -4.39 -14.42 -16.16
CA ALA A 659 -3.94 -13.52 -17.21
C ALA A 659 -4.06 -12.08 -16.70
N ARG A 660 -2.95 -11.33 -16.74
CA ARG A 660 -2.84 -9.97 -16.23
C ARG A 660 -2.36 -9.03 -17.32
N PHE A 661 -3.11 -8.00 -17.63
CA PHE A 661 -2.78 -6.98 -18.60
C PHE A 661 -2.61 -5.62 -17.91
N ALA A 662 -1.55 -4.90 -18.24
CA ALA A 662 -1.35 -3.51 -17.92
C ALA A 662 -1.09 -2.73 -19.22
N GLY A 663 -1.89 -1.69 -19.45
CA GLY A 663 -1.82 -0.86 -20.67
C GLY A 663 -0.57 0.01 -20.71
N ALA A 664 -0.32 0.55 -21.89
CA ALA A 664 0.71 1.58 -22.10
C ALA A 664 0.45 2.77 -21.15
N ARG A 665 1.52 3.38 -20.67
CA ARG A 665 1.48 4.46 -19.69
C ARG A 665 2.70 5.34 -19.78
N SER A 666 2.59 6.57 -19.32
CA SER A 666 3.75 7.43 -19.12
C SER A 666 4.52 7.05 -17.87
N ASP A 667 5.83 7.06 -17.94
CA ASP A 667 6.76 6.99 -16.81
C ASP A 667 7.66 8.23 -16.82
N ILE A 668 8.45 8.39 -15.79
CA ILE A 668 9.32 9.54 -15.60
C ILE A 668 10.80 9.13 -15.65
N TYR A 669 11.64 10.05 -16.11
CA TYR A 669 13.09 9.96 -15.98
C TYR A 669 13.68 11.36 -15.82
N TYR A 670 14.84 11.46 -15.17
CA TYR A 670 15.55 12.72 -15.07
C TYR A 670 16.21 13.07 -16.42
N ASP A 671 15.97 14.29 -16.90
CA ASP A 671 16.51 14.82 -18.14
C ASP A 671 17.28 16.12 -17.83
N SER A 672 18.59 16.05 -17.93
CA SER A 672 19.47 17.20 -17.64
C SER A 672 19.32 18.35 -18.64
N ALA A 673 18.69 18.13 -19.80
CA ALA A 673 18.44 19.16 -20.80
C ALA A 673 17.19 20.00 -20.51
N LEU A 674 16.38 19.61 -19.53
CA LEU A 674 15.17 20.35 -19.17
C LEU A 674 15.46 21.50 -18.21
N GLY A 675 15.55 22.71 -18.79
CA GLY A 675 15.86 23.91 -18.03
C GLY A 675 17.32 23.96 -17.54
N PRO A 676 17.67 24.92 -16.70
CA PRO A 676 19.05 25.17 -16.32
C PRO A 676 19.65 24.12 -15.34
N PHE A 677 18.80 23.34 -14.67
CA PHE A 677 19.22 22.37 -13.64
C PHE A 677 18.80 20.92 -13.96
N GLY A 678 18.03 20.73 -15.02
CA GLY A 678 17.35 19.47 -15.31
C GLY A 678 16.02 19.34 -14.56
N ALA A 679 15.24 18.36 -14.95
CA ALA A 679 13.97 18.01 -14.31
C ALA A 679 13.51 16.61 -14.76
N LEU A 680 12.39 16.12 -14.19
CA LEU A 680 11.78 14.89 -14.66
C LEU A 680 11.04 15.13 -15.98
N ASN A 681 11.40 14.36 -17.01
CA ASN A 681 10.67 14.26 -18.27
C ASN A 681 9.79 13.01 -18.26
N THR A 682 8.87 12.90 -19.23
CA THR A 682 8.02 11.72 -19.39
C THR A 682 8.42 10.91 -20.60
N VAL A 683 8.24 9.60 -20.53
CA VAL A 683 8.44 8.63 -21.59
C VAL A 683 7.32 7.61 -21.58
N ASP A 684 6.92 7.16 -22.74
CA ASP A 684 5.93 6.08 -22.83
C ASP A 684 6.58 4.74 -22.55
N VAL A 685 5.92 3.96 -21.71
CA VAL A 685 6.26 2.57 -21.39
C VAL A 685 5.19 1.67 -21.98
N GLU A 686 5.64 0.65 -22.71
CA GLU A 686 4.78 -0.29 -23.42
C GLU A 686 3.83 -1.05 -22.49
N ASP A 687 2.74 -1.51 -23.05
CA ASP A 687 1.83 -2.45 -22.42
C ASP A 687 2.46 -3.84 -22.29
N TYR A 688 1.92 -4.62 -21.35
CA TYR A 688 2.32 -6.01 -21.20
C TYR A 688 1.16 -6.90 -20.76
N THR A 689 1.28 -8.18 -21.13
CA THR A 689 0.41 -9.25 -20.64
C THR A 689 1.26 -10.36 -20.02
N LEU A 690 0.91 -10.76 -18.81
CA LEU A 690 1.55 -11.87 -18.10
C LEU A 690 0.55 -13.00 -17.93
N LEU A 691 1.04 -14.23 -18.04
CA LEU A 691 0.27 -15.44 -17.79
C LEU A 691 0.95 -16.24 -16.69
N ASP A 692 0.20 -16.57 -15.64
CA ASP A 692 0.64 -17.38 -14.52
C ASP A 692 -0.19 -18.67 -14.44
N PHE A 693 0.40 -19.71 -13.88
CA PHE A 693 -0.28 -20.95 -13.54
C PHE A 693 0.01 -21.34 -12.10
N SER A 694 -0.99 -21.82 -11.40
CA SER A 694 -0.82 -22.38 -10.06
C SER A 694 -1.62 -23.66 -9.87
N ALA A 695 -1.09 -24.57 -9.05
CA ALA A 695 -1.73 -25.79 -8.65
C ALA A 695 -1.60 -25.98 -7.14
N ARG A 696 -2.68 -26.43 -6.50
CA ARG A 696 -2.72 -26.78 -5.07
C ARG A 696 -3.36 -28.15 -4.91
N TYR A 697 -2.70 -29.03 -4.14
CA TYR A 697 -3.17 -30.38 -3.91
C TYR A 697 -3.11 -30.74 -2.43
N GLU A 698 -4.25 -31.12 -1.85
CA GLU A 698 -4.32 -31.65 -0.50
C GLU A 698 -3.92 -33.13 -0.52
N ILE A 699 -2.70 -33.41 -0.13
CA ILE A 699 -2.13 -34.77 -0.13
C ILE A 699 -2.86 -35.63 0.90
N ILE A 700 -2.90 -35.14 2.12
CA ILE A 700 -3.68 -35.67 3.24
C ILE A 700 -4.39 -34.51 3.92
N LYS A 701 -5.40 -34.78 4.74
CA LYS A 701 -6.15 -33.77 5.44
C LYS A 701 -5.22 -32.82 6.20
N GLY A 702 -5.36 -31.53 5.94
CA GLY A 702 -4.54 -30.47 6.54
C GLY A 702 -3.15 -30.28 5.94
N PHE A 703 -2.65 -31.18 5.07
CA PHE A 703 -1.36 -31.05 4.43
C PHE A 703 -1.52 -30.80 2.92
N THR A 704 -1.14 -29.62 2.48
CA THR A 704 -1.31 -29.15 1.09
C THR A 704 0.05 -28.87 0.47
N ALA A 705 0.28 -29.39 -0.74
CA ALA A 705 1.39 -28.95 -1.61
C ALA A 705 0.89 -27.91 -2.61
N MET A 706 1.76 -26.99 -2.99
CA MET A 706 1.50 -25.98 -4.01
C MET A 706 2.68 -25.80 -4.94
N VAL A 707 2.36 -25.47 -6.20
CA VAL A 707 3.32 -25.07 -7.24
C VAL A 707 2.75 -23.85 -7.95
N ARG A 708 3.61 -22.89 -8.30
CA ARG A 708 3.26 -21.74 -9.14
C ARG A 708 4.35 -21.51 -10.16
N ILE A 709 3.94 -21.20 -11.38
CA ILE A 709 4.79 -20.68 -12.45
C ILE A 709 4.28 -19.27 -12.75
N GLU A 710 5.09 -18.28 -12.46
CA GLU A 710 4.84 -16.87 -12.74
C GLU A 710 5.43 -16.51 -14.10
N ASN A 711 4.73 -15.66 -14.89
CA ASN A 711 5.19 -15.20 -16.19
C ASN A 711 5.69 -16.37 -17.08
N ILE A 712 4.80 -17.31 -17.40
CA ILE A 712 5.10 -18.57 -18.07
C ILE A 712 5.93 -18.37 -19.37
N PHE A 713 5.61 -17.28 -20.11
CA PHE A 713 6.26 -16.98 -21.38
C PHE A 713 7.58 -16.21 -21.24
N ASP A 714 8.03 -15.94 -20.00
CA ASP A 714 9.22 -15.13 -19.71
C ASP A 714 9.21 -13.77 -20.44
N ARG A 715 8.02 -13.14 -20.51
CA ARG A 715 7.86 -11.83 -21.12
C ARG A 715 8.76 -10.83 -20.40
N LYS A 716 9.62 -10.14 -21.13
CA LYS A 716 10.37 -8.98 -20.64
C LYS A 716 9.44 -7.76 -20.71
N TYR A 717 9.34 -7.01 -19.63
CA TYR A 717 8.48 -5.85 -19.52
C TYR A 717 9.06 -4.88 -18.47
N THR A 718 8.53 -3.68 -18.42
CA THR A 718 9.01 -2.63 -17.53
C THR A 718 7.84 -2.11 -16.69
N GLU A 719 8.01 -2.04 -15.38
CA GLU A 719 7.10 -1.32 -14.48
C GLU A 719 7.56 0.11 -14.25
N ILE A 720 8.87 0.27 -14.04
CA ILE A 720 9.56 1.55 -13.85
C ILE A 720 10.73 1.56 -14.84
N ARG A 721 10.85 2.60 -15.64
CA ARG A 721 11.97 2.77 -16.54
C ARG A 721 13.30 2.71 -15.76
N GLY A 722 14.29 2.00 -16.32
CA GLY A 722 15.60 1.84 -15.71
C GLY A 722 15.71 0.72 -14.67
N TYR A 723 14.58 0.08 -14.34
CA TYR A 723 14.54 -1.06 -13.42
C TYR A 723 14.01 -2.32 -14.09
N ALA A 724 14.67 -3.45 -13.82
CA ALA A 724 14.27 -4.76 -14.26
C ALA A 724 13.06 -5.27 -13.45
N THR A 725 12.25 -6.08 -14.10
CA THR A 725 11.16 -6.82 -13.44
C THR A 725 11.51 -8.31 -13.36
N ARG A 726 10.80 -9.04 -12.48
CA ARG A 726 10.91 -10.49 -12.43
C ARG A 726 10.48 -11.10 -13.77
N GLY A 727 11.34 -11.91 -14.36
CA GLY A 727 11.01 -12.78 -15.47
C GLY A 727 10.19 -13.97 -15.02
N ARG A 728 10.34 -15.12 -15.71
CA ARG A 728 9.69 -16.36 -15.29
C ARG A 728 10.18 -16.78 -13.91
N GLY A 729 9.22 -17.06 -13.01
CA GLY A 729 9.46 -17.59 -11.68
C GLY A 729 8.83 -18.96 -11.49
N ILE A 730 9.49 -19.87 -10.77
CA ILE A 730 8.97 -21.17 -10.38
C ILE A 730 9.05 -21.29 -8.88
N TYR A 731 7.89 -21.51 -8.25
CA TYR A 731 7.75 -21.58 -6.79
C TYR A 731 7.09 -22.89 -6.40
N GLY A 732 7.56 -23.48 -5.31
CA GLY A 732 6.95 -24.64 -4.68
C GLY A 732 6.79 -24.43 -3.18
N GLY A 733 5.82 -25.07 -2.58
CA GLY A 733 5.62 -24.96 -1.14
C GLY A 733 4.76 -26.07 -0.57
N VAL A 734 4.81 -26.17 0.75
CA VAL A 734 3.97 -27.07 1.53
C VAL A 734 3.38 -26.29 2.68
N ARG A 735 2.14 -26.62 3.03
CA ARG A 735 1.40 -26.05 4.13
C ARG A 735 0.76 -27.15 4.96
N TYR A 736 0.84 -27.00 6.26
CA TYR A 736 0.17 -27.82 7.24
C TYR A 736 -0.75 -26.97 8.11
N SER A 737 -2.03 -27.36 8.18
CA SER A 737 -3.04 -26.71 9.03
C SER A 737 -3.69 -27.77 9.90
N PHE A 738 -3.67 -27.53 11.22
CA PHE A 738 -4.18 -28.46 12.23
C PHE A 738 -5.20 -27.78 13.15
#